data_9441003d470d990e2cad6038c21e7a5f
#
_entry.id   9441003d470d990e2cad6038c21e7a5f
#
_cell.length_a   1.000
_cell.length_b   1.000
_cell.length_c   1.000
_cell.angle_alpha   90.00
_cell.angle_beta   90.00
_cell.angle_gamma   90.00
#
_symmetry.space_group_name_H-M   'P 1'
#
loop_
_entity.id
_entity.type
_entity.pdbx_description
1 polymer ?
#
loop_
_entity_poly.entity_id
_entity_poly.type
_entity_poly.pdbx_seq_one_letter_code
_entity_poly.pdbx_strand_id
1 'polypeptide(L)'
;MKFKPSLLACAVLSGLVGLAGCNDDTTNIYEGGDTNPALPDIPDGGKPVCPPVGDGDCDDKPNPETPEIDMGVHIPVDFADMDVTRYVNPFIGTGNLGNTYPGATTPHGMVQLSPNNGSNGWEYISGYYYHDARTSGFSHTHLSGAGAGDLNDILVMPINSRSDYMIDEGSATLNLEASRFQHRDEQATAGYYKVDLLDYDIKAELTASDRVGVHRYTFPRDEKSEIIVNTGFKINWDYTSDSYLKWDKDNNRLEGHRFSDGWAPSQKEFFVMEFDQPIKNVRFAYYDKEQGRYMDVPEGITEIGNETRGKYQYARAYVEFDTSKDGLTVEAKLALSNVEIGENGKSGASLNMTEVAGMNFDQVREATTKKWEDELGKIQVSGDEDYKQTFYTAMYHSYLGQTIHSDLDGRYRQVHQGRNAYPDGNTPWGDKIDTLKESIRTADANKDGKADFTRYDTFSLWDTYRAVQPLSSILEPDRLADVVLSMLSYAEEEWVDDKGNVRKGRLPEWTFKGNETGMMMGMHSTPVIHDVLSKGSLEKRMIDLGFTEAERKDVKERLVEAMITDARAATSQGVAWIKEYEEQGYVPAQLHDTPPDSYGGHSPFKDSWTASYSLEYSMNDWAIAQSIKEVFGEEDPRYTEFANRSKNWQAQFDFGGKQYQGWFKARDYDGEFIDAGWVDTITGRAVGKDWRPDMFNWAFSESNGWQYSFSVQHDIHGLIDLMTRFDKTQNPEAERGDLFAARLDEYWSTYPDRNAGDNQFPVFNTGNVGQHVQGNEPDIHVPYLYNYVGQPWKGQAAIAAVTNICYKNTADGICGNDDFGTLSAWFVFRALGFYPVNASSGIYEIGTPLFESASIDVGNNQKFTVTAKNVSRENIFIQSARYNGKDFNRTYLTHDEIMYGGELEFVMGDKPNQRWGSLEQDLPPAQGIGEFLHEDEMPAGSR
;
A
#
# COMPACT_ATOMS: atom_id res chain seq x y z
N MET A 1 9.11 4.81 37.17
CA MET A 1 8.20 5.88 36.73
C MET A 1 7.19 5.23 35.81
N LYS A 2 5.92 5.26 36.13
CA LYS A 2 4.87 4.60 35.30
C LYS A 2 4.63 5.47 34.07
N PHE A 3 5.13 5.05 32.92
CA PHE A 3 4.73 5.62 31.64
C PHE A 3 3.34 5.11 31.29
N LYS A 4 2.44 6.01 30.91
CA LYS A 4 1.11 5.65 30.43
C LYS A 4 1.24 5.07 29.02
N PRO A 5 0.66 3.94 28.70
CA PRO A 5 0.58 3.43 27.35
C PRO A 5 -0.56 4.16 26.63
N SER A 6 -0.30 5.28 26.02
CA SER A 6 -1.38 6.07 25.41
C SER A 6 -1.06 6.65 24.03
N LEU A 7 0.10 6.33 23.44
CA LEU A 7 0.51 7.06 22.25
C LEU A 7 0.19 6.35 20.90
N LEU A 8 0.12 5.03 20.87
CA LEU A 8 -0.20 4.35 19.60
C LEU A 8 -1.71 4.24 19.34
N ALA A 9 -2.48 3.95 20.39
CA ALA A 9 -3.94 4.14 20.30
C ALA A 9 -4.28 5.58 19.89
N CYS A 10 -3.43 6.55 20.25
CA CYS A 10 -3.58 7.94 19.81
C CYS A 10 -3.14 8.20 18.36
N ALA A 11 -2.33 7.42 17.71
CA ALA A 11 -1.93 7.72 16.33
C ALA A 11 -2.97 7.28 15.29
N VAL A 12 -3.61 6.16 15.48
CA VAL A 12 -4.83 5.81 14.73
C VAL A 12 -6.04 6.51 15.33
N LEU A 13 -6.02 6.88 16.62
CA LEU A 13 -7.02 7.69 17.33
C LEU A 13 -6.65 9.19 17.41
N SER A 14 -5.43 9.66 17.16
CA SER A 14 -5.19 11.11 17.11
C SER A 14 -5.73 11.74 15.84
N GLY A 15 -6.03 10.97 14.81
CA GLY A 15 -7.05 11.35 13.86
C GLY A 15 -8.44 11.54 14.50
N LEU A 16 -8.69 10.90 15.64
CA LEU A 16 -9.97 10.98 16.37
C LEU A 16 -9.94 11.89 17.62
N VAL A 17 -8.82 12.19 18.21
CA VAL A 17 -8.72 12.88 19.52
C VAL A 17 -7.82 14.12 19.49
N GLY A 18 -7.13 14.41 18.40
CA GLY A 18 -6.24 15.58 18.26
C GLY A 18 -6.92 16.96 18.25
N LEU A 19 -8.23 17.04 18.48
CA LEU A 19 -9.00 18.30 18.45
C LEU A 19 -9.48 18.83 19.81
N ALA A 20 -9.00 18.31 20.90
CA ALA A 20 -9.32 18.87 22.23
C ALA A 20 -8.08 19.49 22.89
N GLY A 21 -7.50 20.52 22.29
CA GLY A 21 -6.46 21.26 23.00
C GLY A 21 -5.37 21.95 22.19
N CYS A 22 -5.66 22.47 21.02
CA CYS A 22 -4.83 23.55 20.43
C CYS A 22 -5.73 24.64 19.86
N ASN A 23 -5.50 25.83 20.31
CA ASN A 23 -6.24 27.05 19.96
C ASN A 23 -6.27 27.29 18.44
N ASP A 24 -7.44 27.78 18.03
CA ASP A 24 -7.72 28.58 16.85
C ASP A 24 -6.51 29.09 16.06
N ASP A 25 -6.30 28.54 14.86
CA ASP A 25 -5.86 29.29 13.68
C ASP A 25 -5.78 28.44 12.38
N THR A 26 -6.30 27.20 12.35
CA THR A 26 -6.26 26.36 11.13
C THR A 26 -7.64 26.06 10.53
N THR A 27 -8.68 26.81 10.87
CA THR A 27 -10.04 26.61 10.34
C THR A 27 -10.35 27.39 9.06
N ASN A 28 -9.36 27.91 8.32
CA ASN A 28 -9.60 28.74 7.14
C ASN A 28 -8.95 28.26 5.84
N ILE A 29 -8.84 26.95 5.61
CA ILE A 29 -8.34 26.45 4.30
C ILE A 29 -9.45 25.86 3.39
N TYR A 30 -10.68 25.70 3.88
CA TYR A 30 -11.81 25.16 3.09
C TYR A 30 -13.07 26.05 3.09
N GLU A 31 -12.92 27.38 3.01
CA GLU A 31 -13.97 28.24 2.51
C GLU A 31 -13.70 28.61 1.05
N GLY A 32 -13.66 27.63 0.20
CA GLY A 32 -13.66 27.75 -1.26
C GLY A 32 -14.88 27.09 -1.85
N GLY A 33 -15.94 27.85 -1.96
CA GLY A 33 -17.12 27.64 -2.81
C GLY A 33 -17.69 26.24 -2.97
N ASP A 34 -18.93 26.05 -2.56
CA ASP A 34 -19.84 24.97 -2.94
C ASP A 34 -19.84 24.71 -4.47
N THR A 35 -18.92 23.91 -4.95
CA THR A 35 -19.01 23.21 -6.24
C THR A 35 -18.28 21.91 -6.16
N ASN A 36 -18.78 20.96 -5.35
CA ASN A 36 -18.50 19.57 -5.62
C ASN A 36 -19.14 19.25 -6.98
N PRO A 37 -18.38 18.80 -7.99
CA PRO A 37 -18.98 18.36 -9.23
C PRO A 37 -19.85 17.15 -8.90
N ALA A 38 -21.17 17.34 -9.03
CA ALA A 38 -22.09 16.21 -9.10
C ALA A 38 -21.62 15.30 -10.26
N LEU A 39 -21.85 13.99 -10.14
CA LEU A 39 -21.80 13.13 -11.34
C LEU A 39 -22.54 13.86 -12.46
N PRO A 40 -22.03 13.87 -13.70
CA PRO A 40 -22.76 14.44 -14.82
C PRO A 40 -24.17 13.86 -14.79
N ASP A 41 -25.19 14.71 -14.95
CA ASP A 41 -26.59 14.31 -14.90
C ASP A 41 -26.82 13.05 -15.73
N ILE A 42 -26.87 11.91 -15.04
CA ILE A 42 -27.13 10.62 -15.68
C ILE A 42 -28.62 10.64 -15.97
N PRO A 43 -29.05 10.57 -17.25
CA PRO A 43 -30.45 10.58 -17.58
C PRO A 43 -31.15 9.45 -16.80
N ASP A 44 -32.22 9.81 -16.11
CA ASP A 44 -33.08 8.88 -15.39
C ASP A 44 -33.36 7.64 -16.25
N GLY A 45 -33.10 6.42 -15.67
CA GLY A 45 -33.19 5.14 -16.35
C GLY A 45 -34.59 4.78 -16.79
N GLY A 46 -35.11 5.52 -17.76
CA GLY A 46 -36.29 5.07 -18.50
C GLY A 46 -35.90 3.82 -19.30
N LYS A 47 -36.68 2.73 -19.15
CA LYS A 47 -36.62 1.56 -20.05
C LYS A 47 -36.48 2.06 -21.48
N PRO A 48 -35.72 1.40 -22.37
CA PRO A 48 -35.69 1.75 -23.77
C PRO A 48 -37.14 1.75 -24.29
N VAL A 49 -37.69 2.95 -24.57
CA VAL A 49 -39.01 3.13 -25.16
C VAL A 49 -38.82 2.79 -26.62
N CYS A 50 -39.31 1.61 -27.03
CA CYS A 50 -39.52 1.33 -28.44
C CYS A 50 -40.44 2.42 -29.01
N PRO A 51 -40.09 3.08 -30.14
CA PRO A 51 -41.03 3.99 -30.80
C PRO A 51 -42.29 3.21 -31.19
N PRO A 52 -43.48 3.83 -31.12
CA PRO A 52 -44.73 3.17 -31.45
C PRO A 52 -44.81 2.94 -32.97
N VAL A 53 -44.47 1.73 -33.37
CA VAL A 53 -44.77 1.24 -34.74
C VAL A 53 -45.39 -0.14 -34.56
N GLY A 54 -46.62 -0.26 -35.05
CA GLY A 54 -47.58 -1.31 -34.89
C GLY A 54 -47.12 -2.76 -34.94
N ASP A 55 -47.88 -3.54 -34.19
CA ASP A 55 -47.97 -5.00 -34.14
C ASP A 55 -46.93 -5.82 -34.91
N GLY A 56 -45.82 -6.10 -34.22
CA GLY A 56 -44.79 -7.03 -34.70
C GLY A 56 -43.76 -7.27 -33.60
N ASP A 57 -43.51 -8.53 -33.31
CA ASP A 57 -42.55 -8.99 -32.30
C ASP A 57 -41.23 -8.25 -32.35
N CYS A 58 -40.77 -7.79 -31.20
CA CYS A 58 -39.50 -7.08 -31.06
C CYS A 58 -38.26 -7.98 -31.18
N ASP A 59 -38.44 -9.28 -31.39
CA ASP A 59 -37.35 -10.29 -31.28
C ASP A 59 -36.58 -10.56 -32.61
N ASP A 60 -36.99 -9.97 -33.75
CA ASP A 60 -36.40 -10.32 -35.05
C ASP A 60 -36.06 -9.11 -35.96
N LYS A 61 -35.55 -7.98 -35.38
CA LYS A 61 -34.98 -6.96 -36.24
C LYS A 61 -33.47 -6.94 -36.09
N PRO A 62 -32.73 -7.01 -37.23
CA PRO A 62 -31.29 -6.78 -37.17
C PRO A 62 -31.03 -5.39 -36.57
N ASN A 63 -30.08 -5.34 -35.66
CA ASN A 63 -29.53 -4.13 -35.06
C ASN A 63 -29.38 -3.07 -36.15
N PRO A 64 -29.96 -1.85 -36.01
CA PRO A 64 -29.72 -0.79 -36.97
C PRO A 64 -28.21 -0.66 -37.13
N GLU A 65 -27.73 -0.77 -38.37
CA GLU A 65 -26.31 -0.63 -38.70
C GLU A 65 -25.78 0.60 -37.96
N THR A 66 -24.83 0.37 -37.03
CA THR A 66 -24.04 1.44 -36.42
C THR A 66 -23.49 2.26 -37.59
N PRO A 67 -23.64 3.58 -37.64
CA PRO A 67 -23.07 4.34 -38.73
C PRO A 67 -21.62 3.92 -38.88
N GLU A 68 -21.21 3.57 -40.10
CA GLU A 68 -19.80 3.27 -40.43
C GLU A 68 -18.99 4.49 -39.99
N ILE A 69 -18.41 4.42 -38.77
CA ILE A 69 -17.43 5.39 -38.31
C ILE A 69 -16.18 5.06 -39.11
N ASP A 70 -15.73 5.98 -39.96
CA ASP A 70 -14.44 5.87 -40.64
C ASP A 70 -13.37 5.73 -39.55
N MET A 71 -12.94 4.48 -39.28
CA MET A 71 -11.98 4.14 -38.25
C MET A 71 -10.58 4.68 -38.53
N GLY A 72 -10.35 5.30 -39.71
CA GLY A 72 -9.04 5.75 -40.14
C GLY A 72 -8.03 4.62 -40.23
N VAL A 73 -6.93 4.83 -40.88
CA VAL A 73 -5.80 3.91 -40.81
C VAL A 73 -5.10 4.19 -39.48
N HIS A 74 -5.16 3.22 -38.55
CA HIS A 74 -4.36 3.27 -37.31
C HIS A 74 -2.89 3.19 -37.72
N ILE A 75 -2.13 4.24 -37.44
CA ILE A 75 -0.67 4.21 -37.58
C ILE A 75 -0.14 3.81 -36.23
N PRO A 76 0.46 2.61 -36.05
CA PRO A 76 1.06 2.21 -34.79
C PRO A 76 2.09 3.26 -34.37
N VAL A 77 1.98 3.80 -33.18
CA VAL A 77 3.01 4.66 -32.61
C VAL A 77 4.22 3.78 -32.31
N ASP A 78 5.38 4.11 -32.89
CA ASP A 78 6.63 3.44 -32.53
C ASP A 78 7.12 4.01 -31.21
N PHE A 79 7.05 3.20 -30.16
CA PHE A 79 7.44 3.57 -28.81
C PHE A 79 8.92 3.36 -28.51
N ALA A 80 9.70 2.87 -29.46
CA ALA A 80 11.07 2.36 -29.23
C ALA A 80 12.05 3.40 -28.66
N ASP A 81 11.75 4.70 -28.76
CA ASP A 81 12.63 5.79 -28.35
C ASP A 81 12.02 6.73 -27.28
N MET A 82 10.97 6.29 -26.55
CA MET A 82 10.40 7.14 -25.49
C MET A 82 11.27 7.06 -24.22
N ASP A 83 11.85 8.19 -23.84
CA ASP A 83 12.37 8.44 -22.50
C ASP A 83 11.18 8.66 -21.55
N VAL A 84 10.78 7.63 -20.81
CA VAL A 84 9.60 7.65 -19.93
C VAL A 84 9.88 8.25 -18.57
N THR A 85 11.12 8.19 -18.08
CA THR A 85 11.49 8.74 -16.76
C THR A 85 11.33 10.26 -16.70
N ARG A 86 11.37 10.96 -17.82
CA ARG A 86 11.11 12.41 -17.87
C ARG A 86 9.69 12.79 -17.45
N TYR A 87 8.75 11.85 -17.49
CA TYR A 87 7.38 12.07 -17.05
C TYR A 87 7.17 11.86 -15.55
N VAL A 88 8.13 11.25 -14.86
CA VAL A 88 8.02 11.01 -13.43
C VAL A 88 8.20 12.30 -12.65
N ASN A 89 7.18 12.68 -11.88
CA ASN A 89 7.19 13.80 -10.96
C ASN A 89 7.04 13.29 -9.52
N PRO A 90 8.14 12.94 -8.82
CA PRO A 90 8.05 12.37 -7.47
C PRO A 90 7.46 13.29 -6.41
N PHE A 91 7.17 14.56 -6.74
CA PHE A 91 6.48 15.48 -5.83
C PHE A 91 4.97 15.24 -5.77
N ILE A 92 4.36 14.51 -6.71
CA ILE A 92 2.92 14.15 -6.63
C ILE A 92 2.70 13.31 -5.37
N GLY A 93 1.73 13.68 -4.54
CA GLY A 93 1.41 13.00 -3.28
C GLY A 93 2.27 13.41 -2.08
N THR A 94 3.26 14.32 -2.24
CA THR A 94 4.09 14.79 -1.13
C THR A 94 3.47 15.95 -0.33
N GLY A 95 2.40 16.52 -0.82
CA GLY A 95 1.54 17.45 -0.09
C GLY A 95 0.27 16.75 0.42
N ASN A 96 -0.49 17.42 1.25
CA ASN A 96 -1.74 16.91 1.83
C ASN A 96 -1.59 15.50 2.44
N LEU A 97 -2.36 14.51 2.01
CA LEU A 97 -2.47 13.18 2.63
C LEU A 97 -1.79 12.04 1.85
N GLY A 98 -1.18 12.32 0.70
CA GLY A 98 -0.57 11.27 -0.13
C GLY A 98 0.60 10.53 0.55
N ASN A 99 1.32 11.21 1.42
CA ASN A 99 2.44 10.67 2.21
C ASN A 99 3.53 9.97 1.38
N THR A 100 3.75 10.42 0.15
CA THR A 100 4.87 9.95 -0.70
C THR A 100 6.12 10.77 -0.43
N TYR A 101 7.27 10.35 -0.96
CA TYR A 101 8.54 11.06 -0.81
C TYR A 101 9.23 11.29 -2.18
N PRO A 102 9.99 12.42 -2.36
CA PRO A 102 10.58 12.77 -3.64
C PRO A 102 12.00 12.22 -3.86
N GLY A 103 12.53 11.45 -2.94
CA GLY A 103 13.94 11.05 -2.92
C GLY A 103 14.32 10.00 -3.96
N ALA A 104 15.61 9.70 -3.99
CA ALA A 104 16.20 8.74 -4.92
C ALA A 104 16.12 7.30 -4.42
N THR A 105 15.60 6.41 -5.25
CA THR A 105 15.55 4.96 -5.01
C THR A 105 15.60 4.21 -6.35
N THR A 106 15.89 2.92 -6.33
CA THR A 106 15.64 2.01 -7.47
C THR A 106 14.25 1.39 -7.34
N PRO A 107 13.68 0.77 -8.39
CA PRO A 107 12.49 -0.07 -8.24
C PRO A 107 12.71 -1.08 -7.11
N HIS A 108 11.81 -1.09 -6.11
CA HIS A 108 11.86 -1.99 -4.96
C HIS A 108 13.16 -1.96 -4.13
N GLY A 109 13.95 -0.89 -4.21
CA GLY A 109 15.24 -0.81 -3.52
C GLY A 109 15.13 -0.92 -2.00
N MET A 110 16.17 -1.50 -1.35
CA MET A 110 16.33 -1.46 0.11
C MET A 110 16.57 -0.03 0.60
N VAL A 111 17.19 0.80 -0.24
CA VAL A 111 17.48 2.21 0.06
C VAL A 111 16.44 3.12 -0.57
N GLN A 112 15.85 3.97 0.26
CA GLN A 112 15.00 5.10 -0.12
C GLN A 112 15.67 6.38 0.43
N LEU A 113 16.53 6.98 -0.38
CA LEU A 113 17.34 8.14 0.03
C LEU A 113 16.59 9.44 -0.24
N SER A 114 16.00 10.04 0.80
CA SER A 114 15.07 11.17 0.64
C SER A 114 15.31 12.28 1.68
N PRO A 115 14.97 13.54 1.35
CA PRO A 115 15.00 14.62 2.32
C PRO A 115 13.97 14.45 3.44
N ASN A 116 14.32 14.98 4.63
CA ASN A 116 13.46 15.07 5.78
C ASN A 116 13.24 16.53 6.15
N ASN A 117 11.98 16.97 6.24
CA ASN A 117 11.63 18.35 6.57
C ASN A 117 11.31 18.50 8.05
N GLY A 118 10.50 17.61 8.60
CA GLY A 118 10.10 17.58 10.00
C GLY A 118 10.25 16.21 10.65
N SER A 119 9.76 16.09 11.87
CA SER A 119 9.88 14.86 12.66
C SER A 119 8.63 14.49 13.47
N ASN A 120 7.65 15.37 13.58
CA ASN A 120 6.42 15.11 14.32
C ASN A 120 5.22 15.71 13.57
N GLY A 121 4.20 14.91 13.38
CA GLY A 121 2.97 15.31 12.73
C GLY A 121 2.62 14.33 11.61
N TRP A 122 1.38 14.42 11.19
CA TRP A 122 0.85 13.60 10.10
C TRP A 122 1.54 13.94 8.76
N GLU A 123 1.93 15.18 8.58
CA GLU A 123 2.58 15.69 7.38
C GLU A 123 3.97 15.06 7.13
N TYR A 124 4.60 14.52 8.19
CA TYR A 124 5.98 14.00 8.12
C TYR A 124 6.06 12.48 8.17
N ILE A 125 4.98 11.76 7.90
CA ILE A 125 4.97 10.29 7.91
C ILE A 125 6.06 9.71 7.00
N SER A 126 6.22 10.27 5.80
CA SER A 126 7.28 9.89 4.86
C SER A 126 8.54 10.77 4.94
N GLY A 127 8.67 11.58 5.97
CA GLY A 127 9.81 12.49 6.21
C GLY A 127 9.73 13.82 5.48
N TYR A 128 9.19 13.88 4.28
CA TYR A 128 9.10 15.08 3.43
C TYR A 128 7.66 15.59 3.36
N TYR A 129 7.52 16.92 3.43
CA TYR A 129 6.25 17.62 3.19
C TYR A 129 6.45 18.80 2.25
N TYR A 130 5.75 18.81 1.12
CA TYR A 130 5.97 19.77 0.02
C TYR A 130 5.81 21.23 0.42
N HIS A 131 4.91 21.55 1.38
CA HIS A 131 4.66 22.95 1.76
C HIS A 131 5.67 23.52 2.74
N ASP A 132 6.69 22.75 3.13
CA ASP A 132 7.81 23.22 3.93
C ASP A 132 8.91 23.87 3.09
N ALA A 133 9.71 24.73 3.75
CA ALA A 133 10.83 25.42 3.15
C ALA A 133 12.16 25.14 3.88
N ARG A 134 12.23 24.11 4.72
CA ARG A 134 13.42 23.68 5.46
C ARG A 134 13.61 22.19 5.37
N THR A 135 14.86 21.73 5.31
CA THR A 135 15.20 20.32 5.40
C THR A 135 16.20 20.07 6.52
N SER A 136 15.99 18.98 7.25
CA SER A 136 16.86 18.52 8.34
C SER A 136 18.03 17.68 7.85
N GLY A 137 18.00 17.25 6.60
CA GLY A 137 18.98 16.37 5.98
C GLY A 137 18.30 15.27 5.17
N PHE A 138 19.05 14.19 4.91
CA PHE A 138 18.68 13.11 4.02
C PHE A 138 18.82 11.77 4.73
N SER A 139 17.73 11.03 4.90
CA SER A 139 17.75 9.68 5.49
C SER A 139 17.61 8.58 4.42
N HIS A 140 17.89 7.32 4.78
CA HIS A 140 18.12 6.24 3.82
C HIS A 140 16.96 5.26 3.72
N THR A 141 15.97 5.39 4.58
CA THR A 141 14.80 4.50 4.63
C THR A 141 13.53 5.30 4.81
N HIS A 142 12.51 5.02 4.00
CA HIS A 142 11.22 5.70 4.02
C HIS A 142 10.09 4.72 3.73
N LEU A 143 8.90 5.00 4.26
CA LEU A 143 7.65 4.36 3.85
C LEU A 143 6.91 5.29 2.89
N SER A 144 6.45 4.78 1.76
CA SER A 144 5.71 5.57 0.77
C SER A 144 4.21 5.39 0.95
N GLY A 145 3.50 6.49 1.22
CA GLY A 145 2.04 6.49 1.30
C GLY A 145 1.46 5.88 2.57
N ALA A 146 2.27 5.52 3.56
CA ALA A 146 1.76 4.89 4.77
C ALA A 146 0.91 5.84 5.63
N GLY A 147 -0.04 5.28 6.38
CA GLY A 147 -0.84 6.00 7.38
C GLY A 147 -0.13 6.17 8.72
N ALA A 148 1.11 5.73 8.87
CA ALA A 148 1.90 5.80 10.10
C ALA A 148 3.38 6.02 9.78
N GLY A 149 4.03 6.93 10.53
CA GLY A 149 5.43 7.26 10.32
C GLY A 149 6.36 6.35 11.09
N ASP A 150 7.36 5.84 10.39
CA ASP A 150 8.45 5.03 10.94
C ASP A 150 9.69 5.14 10.03
N LEU A 151 10.76 4.42 10.35
CA LEU A 151 12.03 4.41 9.62
C LEU A 151 12.76 5.76 9.66
N ASN A 152 13.17 6.29 8.50
CA ASN A 152 14.00 7.50 8.36
C ASN A 152 15.38 7.30 9.02
N ASP A 153 15.96 6.10 8.82
CA ASP A 153 17.22 5.71 9.42
C ASP A 153 18.40 6.47 8.84
N ILE A 154 19.35 6.78 9.72
CA ILE A 154 20.68 7.31 9.38
C ILE A 154 20.58 8.59 8.55
N LEU A 155 20.24 9.67 9.24
CA LEU A 155 20.14 11.00 8.63
C LEU A 155 21.54 11.57 8.36
N VAL A 156 21.76 12.07 7.15
CA VAL A 156 23.01 12.71 6.71
C VAL A 156 22.74 14.17 6.34
N MET A 157 23.54 15.11 6.88
CA MET A 157 23.41 16.54 6.61
C MET A 157 24.74 17.21 6.40
N PRO A 158 25.05 17.81 5.22
CA PRO A 158 26.24 18.60 5.01
C PRO A 158 26.09 20.00 5.61
N ILE A 159 27.11 20.46 6.34
CA ILE A 159 27.16 21.78 6.96
C ILE A 159 28.53 22.43 6.79
N ASN A 160 28.63 23.72 7.09
CA ASN A 160 29.90 24.43 7.16
C ASN A 160 29.95 25.39 8.39
N SER A 161 30.95 26.28 8.46
CA SER A 161 31.12 27.20 9.59
C SER A 161 29.91 28.08 9.90
N ARG A 162 28.97 28.23 8.96
CA ARG A 162 27.73 29.00 9.18
C ARG A 162 26.83 28.35 10.23
N SER A 163 26.96 27.04 10.47
CA SER A 163 26.20 26.33 11.52
C SER A 163 26.48 26.90 12.93
N ASP A 164 27.65 27.46 13.16
CA ASP A 164 28.02 28.06 14.45
C ASP A 164 27.20 29.30 14.81
N TYR A 165 26.50 29.89 13.86
CA TYR A 165 25.65 31.07 13.99
C TYR A 165 24.14 30.77 13.92
N MET A 166 23.76 29.49 13.76
CA MET A 166 22.35 29.10 13.73
C MET A 166 21.75 29.19 15.13
N ILE A 167 20.68 29.97 15.27
CA ILE A 167 19.93 30.08 16.50
C ILE A 167 18.77 29.08 16.44
N ASP A 168 18.66 28.26 17.47
CA ASP A 168 17.52 27.38 17.65
C ASP A 168 16.29 28.23 18.05
N GLU A 169 15.32 28.36 17.17
CA GLU A 169 14.06 29.05 17.44
C GLU A 169 13.05 28.15 18.19
N GLY A 170 13.53 27.32 19.11
CA GLY A 170 12.67 26.68 20.11
C GLY A 170 11.96 25.39 19.68
N SER A 171 12.43 24.74 18.65
CA SER A 171 11.99 23.39 18.34
C SER A 171 12.65 22.39 19.29
N ALA A 172 11.86 21.66 20.07
CA ALA A 172 12.31 20.56 20.93
C ALA A 172 12.82 19.34 20.14
N THR A 173 12.93 19.46 18.83
CA THR A 173 13.38 18.42 17.92
C THR A 173 14.85 18.61 17.58
N LEU A 174 15.56 17.53 17.45
CA LEU A 174 17.01 17.31 17.33
C LEU A 174 17.67 17.94 16.06
N ASN A 175 17.13 19.00 15.47
CA ASN A 175 17.49 19.49 14.14
C ASN A 175 18.04 20.93 14.14
N LEU A 176 19.05 21.19 14.96
CA LEU A 176 19.71 22.51 15.01
C LEU A 176 20.35 22.94 13.67
N GLU A 177 20.72 21.95 12.82
CA GLU A 177 21.45 22.16 11.59
C GLU A 177 20.58 22.15 10.32
N ALA A 178 19.25 22.26 10.45
CA ALA A 178 18.35 22.32 9.29
C ALA A 178 18.60 23.55 8.40
N SER A 179 18.54 23.36 7.09
CA SER A 179 18.71 24.42 6.10
C SER A 179 17.43 24.80 5.40
N ARG A 180 17.26 26.09 5.11
CA ARG A 180 16.22 26.54 4.20
C ARG A 180 16.53 26.13 2.77
N PHE A 181 15.49 25.91 2.00
CA PHE A 181 15.56 25.69 0.56
C PHE A 181 14.37 26.36 -0.15
N GLN A 182 14.32 26.31 -1.47
CA GLN A 182 13.20 26.77 -2.27
C GLN A 182 12.92 25.75 -3.38
N HIS A 183 11.63 25.47 -3.66
CA HIS A 183 11.23 24.48 -4.67
C HIS A 183 11.76 24.79 -6.08
N ARG A 184 11.99 26.08 -6.44
CA ARG A 184 12.62 26.42 -7.72
C ARG A 184 14.07 25.92 -7.86
N ASP A 185 14.74 25.64 -6.72
CA ASP A 185 16.13 25.17 -6.64
C ASP A 185 16.17 23.65 -6.32
N GLU A 186 15.01 23.02 -6.25
CA GLU A 186 14.79 21.60 -6.00
C GLU A 186 14.43 20.85 -7.28
N GLN A 187 14.93 19.65 -7.45
CA GLN A 187 14.64 18.81 -8.60
C GLN A 187 14.54 17.35 -8.14
N ALA A 188 13.48 16.65 -8.56
CA ALA A 188 13.32 15.20 -8.39
C ALA A 188 12.93 14.55 -9.71
N THR A 189 13.48 13.37 -9.95
CA THR A 189 13.10 12.47 -11.05
C THR A 189 13.29 11.03 -10.55
N ALA A 190 12.84 10.04 -11.30
CA ALA A 190 13.06 8.65 -10.94
C ALA A 190 14.56 8.35 -10.68
N GLY A 191 14.88 7.99 -9.42
CA GLY A 191 16.25 7.68 -9.01
C GLY A 191 17.21 8.86 -8.78
N TYR A 192 16.71 10.09 -8.77
CA TYR A 192 17.54 11.28 -8.55
C TYR A 192 16.80 12.38 -7.83
N TYR A 193 17.48 12.99 -6.86
CA TYR A 193 17.02 14.19 -6.16
C TYR A 193 18.17 15.22 -6.04
N LYS A 194 17.82 16.51 -6.06
CA LYS A 194 18.75 17.64 -5.92
C LYS A 194 18.08 18.78 -5.17
N VAL A 195 18.86 19.47 -4.31
CA VAL A 195 18.43 20.71 -3.65
C VAL A 195 19.62 21.60 -3.31
N ASP A 196 19.42 22.93 -3.33
CA ASP A 196 20.41 23.90 -2.86
C ASP A 196 20.08 24.29 -1.41
N LEU A 197 21.01 23.99 -0.47
CA LEU A 197 20.91 24.31 0.96
C LEU A 197 21.33 25.76 1.18
N LEU A 198 20.36 26.67 1.24
CA LEU A 198 20.57 28.12 1.18
C LEU A 198 21.35 28.68 2.36
N ASP A 199 21.20 28.10 3.55
CA ASP A 199 21.88 28.61 4.75
C ASP A 199 23.37 28.28 4.73
N TYR A 200 23.76 27.22 4.00
CA TYR A 200 25.15 26.76 3.90
C TYR A 200 25.81 27.07 2.56
N ASP A 201 25.02 27.44 1.53
CA ASP A 201 25.50 27.57 0.14
C ASP A 201 26.11 26.26 -0.36
N ILE A 202 25.44 25.14 -0.02
CA ILE A 202 25.85 23.78 -0.41
C ILE A 202 24.82 23.21 -1.37
N LYS A 203 25.28 22.66 -2.49
CA LYS A 203 24.43 21.86 -3.37
C LYS A 203 24.47 20.40 -2.94
N ALA A 204 23.31 19.81 -2.70
CA ALA A 204 23.14 18.39 -2.40
C ALA A 204 22.48 17.67 -3.57
N GLU A 205 23.06 16.54 -3.98
CA GLU A 205 22.53 15.66 -5.03
C GLU A 205 22.51 14.22 -4.50
N LEU A 206 21.44 13.48 -4.77
CA LEU A 206 21.20 12.12 -4.29
C LEU A 206 20.88 11.18 -5.44
N THR A 207 21.41 9.97 -5.39
CA THR A 207 21.01 8.81 -6.20
C THR A 207 21.18 7.53 -5.38
N ALA A 208 20.73 6.38 -5.89
CA ALA A 208 20.83 5.12 -5.15
C ALA A 208 21.05 3.94 -6.10
N SER A 209 21.66 2.85 -5.61
CA SER A 209 21.46 1.49 -6.10
C SER A 209 20.47 0.75 -5.20
N ASP A 210 20.30 -0.54 -5.39
CA ASP A 210 19.32 -1.31 -4.61
C ASP A 210 19.60 -1.26 -3.10
N ARG A 211 20.89 -1.26 -2.69
CA ARG A 211 21.33 -1.32 -1.29
C ARG A 211 22.26 -0.17 -0.88
N VAL A 212 22.56 0.76 -1.78
CA VAL A 212 23.53 1.83 -1.52
C VAL A 212 22.95 3.18 -1.90
N GLY A 213 22.82 4.08 -0.91
CA GLY A 213 22.56 5.50 -1.14
C GLY A 213 23.83 6.24 -1.51
N VAL A 214 23.77 7.11 -2.52
CA VAL A 214 24.93 7.87 -3.00
C VAL A 214 24.63 9.36 -2.95
N HIS A 215 25.45 10.08 -2.22
CA HIS A 215 25.36 11.53 -2.04
C HIS A 215 26.48 12.21 -2.80
N ARG A 216 26.20 13.40 -3.33
CA ARG A 216 27.21 14.33 -3.84
C ARG A 216 26.95 15.71 -3.26
N TYR A 217 27.89 16.22 -2.47
CA TYR A 217 27.84 17.52 -1.85
C TYR A 217 28.90 18.45 -2.44
N THR A 218 28.47 19.60 -2.95
CA THR A 218 29.38 20.63 -3.42
C THR A 218 29.46 21.74 -2.39
N PHE A 219 30.57 21.76 -1.66
CA PHE A 219 30.87 22.76 -0.64
C PHE A 219 31.48 24.01 -1.22
N PRO A 220 31.12 25.21 -0.78
CA PRO A 220 31.85 26.41 -1.03
C PRO A 220 33.21 26.37 -0.31
N ARG A 221 34.09 27.35 -0.60
CA ARG A 221 35.28 27.56 0.22
C ARG A 221 34.89 27.94 1.64
N ASP A 222 35.34 27.16 2.63
CA ASP A 222 35.08 27.38 4.04
C ASP A 222 36.22 26.85 4.91
N GLU A 223 36.38 27.36 6.15
CA GLU A 223 37.38 26.87 7.10
C GLU A 223 36.97 25.58 7.79
N LYS A 224 35.63 25.30 7.81
CA LYS A 224 35.04 24.13 8.45
C LYS A 224 33.91 23.60 7.56
N SER A 225 34.10 22.47 6.95
CA SER A 225 33.06 21.74 6.19
C SER A 225 32.93 20.33 6.73
N GLU A 226 31.75 19.98 7.14
CA GLU A 226 31.45 18.71 7.80
C GLU A 226 30.24 18.03 7.15
N ILE A 227 30.23 16.71 7.17
CA ILE A 227 29.03 15.88 6.93
C ILE A 227 28.64 15.26 8.27
N ILE A 228 27.43 15.60 8.76
CA ILE A 228 26.84 14.98 9.94
C ILE A 228 26.25 13.65 9.53
N VAL A 229 26.56 12.57 10.27
CA VAL A 229 25.89 11.27 10.23
C VAL A 229 25.20 11.06 11.57
N ASN A 230 23.88 11.07 11.56
CA ASN A 230 23.04 11.08 12.76
C ASN A 230 22.23 9.79 12.88
N THR A 231 22.59 8.95 13.84
CA THR A 231 21.84 7.72 14.19
C THR A 231 20.75 7.96 15.22
N GLY A 232 20.62 9.19 15.72
CA GLY A 232 19.61 9.58 16.71
C GLY A 232 18.36 10.23 16.10
N PHE A 233 18.33 10.48 14.78
CA PHE A 233 17.16 11.04 14.12
C PHE A 233 15.98 10.07 14.18
N LYS A 234 14.80 10.61 14.30
CA LYS A 234 13.56 9.83 14.38
C LYS A 234 12.37 10.64 13.90
N ILE A 235 11.31 9.96 13.52
CA ILE A 235 10.02 10.59 13.25
C ILE A 235 8.95 10.02 14.19
N ASN A 236 7.94 10.85 14.49
CA ASN A 236 6.79 10.49 15.30
C ASN A 236 7.18 9.77 16.61
N TRP A 237 6.67 8.57 16.85
CA TRP A 237 6.90 7.78 18.07
C TRP A 237 8.11 6.84 18.01
N ASP A 238 8.77 6.74 16.87
CA ASP A 238 10.01 5.96 16.77
C ASP A 238 11.08 6.49 17.75
N TYR A 239 11.95 5.62 18.23
CA TYR A 239 13.10 6.02 19.02
C TYR A 239 14.28 5.09 18.82
N THR A 240 15.47 5.65 18.82
CA THR A 240 16.71 4.87 18.78
C THR A 240 16.93 4.16 20.12
N SER A 241 16.99 2.85 20.11
CA SER A 241 17.25 2.01 21.29
C SER A 241 18.75 1.78 21.51
N ASP A 242 19.53 1.70 20.42
CA ASP A 242 21.00 1.58 20.46
C ASP A 242 21.61 2.20 19.20
N SER A 243 22.84 2.71 19.32
CA SER A 243 23.61 3.23 18.20
C SER A 243 25.11 3.02 18.38
N TYR A 244 25.80 2.84 17.28
CA TYR A 244 27.24 2.67 17.21
C TYR A 244 27.79 3.40 16.00
N LEU A 245 28.90 4.12 16.18
CA LEU A 245 29.62 4.82 15.14
C LEU A 245 31.12 4.60 15.31
N LYS A 246 31.84 4.27 14.23
CA LYS A 246 33.28 4.08 14.22
C LYS A 246 33.90 4.69 12.98
N TRP A 247 34.98 5.40 13.16
CA TRP A 247 35.84 5.88 12.08
C TRP A 247 36.95 4.87 11.81
N ASP A 248 36.85 4.17 10.70
CA ASP A 248 37.91 3.34 10.15
C ASP A 248 38.86 4.21 9.30
N LYS A 249 39.94 4.68 9.95
CA LYS A 249 40.93 5.58 9.32
C LYS A 249 41.67 4.93 8.16
N ASP A 250 41.91 3.63 8.26
CA ASP A 250 42.72 2.90 7.29
C ASP A 250 41.98 2.74 5.96
N ASN A 251 40.66 2.64 6.01
CA ASN A 251 39.80 2.51 4.83
C ASN A 251 39.06 3.80 4.45
N ASN A 252 39.35 4.94 5.11
CA ASN A 252 38.70 6.24 4.86
C ASN A 252 37.17 6.15 4.89
N ARG A 253 36.59 5.47 5.90
CA ARG A 253 35.15 5.22 5.98
C ARG A 253 34.61 5.37 7.42
N LEU A 254 33.30 5.62 7.50
CA LEU A 254 32.51 5.51 8.72
C LEU A 254 31.69 4.23 8.68
N GLU A 255 31.59 3.52 9.79
CA GLU A 255 30.74 2.34 9.92
C GLU A 255 29.95 2.41 11.23
N GLY A 256 28.77 1.77 11.26
CA GLY A 256 27.96 1.80 12.45
C GLY A 256 26.64 1.08 12.31
N HIS A 257 25.78 1.32 13.31
CA HIS A 257 24.40 0.86 13.28
C HIS A 257 23.46 1.83 14.02
N ARG A 258 22.20 1.76 13.65
CA ARG A 258 21.04 2.28 14.38
C ARG A 258 20.09 1.13 14.68
N PHE A 259 19.78 0.91 15.96
CA PHE A 259 18.67 0.06 16.36
C PHE A 259 17.57 0.93 16.90
N SER A 260 16.34 0.65 16.49
CA SER A 260 15.18 1.44 16.85
C SER A 260 13.99 0.57 17.21
N ASP A 261 13.03 1.21 17.83
CA ASP A 261 11.75 0.68 18.24
C ASP A 261 10.70 1.72 17.88
N GLY A 262 9.84 1.36 16.99
CA GLY A 262 8.80 2.20 16.46
C GLY A 262 7.52 1.40 16.26
N TRP A 263 6.89 1.54 15.14
CA TRP A 263 5.78 0.71 14.72
C TRP A 263 6.20 -0.77 14.58
N ALA A 264 7.35 -1.03 13.94
CA ALA A 264 8.02 -2.31 14.07
C ALA A 264 8.86 -2.32 15.37
N PRO A 265 8.63 -3.31 16.26
CA PRO A 265 9.20 -3.25 17.63
C PRO A 265 10.70 -3.58 17.72
N SER A 266 11.32 -4.07 16.68
CA SER A 266 12.77 -4.33 16.66
C SER A 266 13.33 -4.11 15.26
N GLN A 267 13.92 -2.95 15.07
CA GLN A 267 14.51 -2.57 13.78
C GLN A 267 16.03 -2.49 13.95
N LYS A 268 16.77 -3.05 13.00
CA LYS A 268 18.24 -2.99 13.01
C LYS A 268 18.74 -2.62 11.63
N GLU A 269 19.42 -1.48 11.56
CA GLU A 269 20.11 -1.02 10.37
C GLU A 269 21.60 -0.91 10.67
N PHE A 270 22.38 -1.70 9.95
CA PHE A 270 23.83 -1.61 9.90
C PHE A 270 24.25 -0.89 8.63
N PHE A 271 25.34 -0.13 8.70
CA PHE A 271 25.83 0.59 7.55
C PHE A 271 27.33 0.68 7.46
N VAL A 272 27.82 0.90 6.23
CA VAL A 272 29.17 1.34 5.89
C VAL A 272 29.04 2.56 5.01
N MET A 273 29.77 3.63 5.33
CA MET A 273 29.80 4.87 4.54
C MET A 273 31.22 5.18 4.08
N GLU A 274 31.46 5.21 2.77
CA GLU A 274 32.73 5.48 2.13
C GLU A 274 32.73 6.85 1.48
N PHE A 275 33.91 7.50 1.44
CA PHE A 275 34.06 8.84 0.88
C PHE A 275 35.15 8.84 -0.19
N ASP A 276 34.92 9.56 -1.30
CA ASP A 276 35.91 9.73 -2.38
C ASP A 276 37.03 10.69 -2.02
N GLN A 277 36.81 11.58 -1.06
CA GLN A 277 37.77 12.53 -0.56
C GLN A 277 38.37 12.07 0.80
N PRO A 278 39.64 12.40 1.08
CA PRO A 278 40.24 12.07 2.36
C PRO A 278 39.53 12.75 3.55
N ILE A 279 39.15 11.98 4.52
CA ILE A 279 38.61 12.49 5.78
C ILE A 279 39.75 13.17 6.54
N LYS A 280 39.58 14.47 6.87
CA LYS A 280 40.52 15.24 7.66
C LYS A 280 40.45 14.90 9.14
N ASN A 281 39.25 14.79 9.67
CA ASN A 281 38.96 14.43 11.07
C ASN A 281 37.54 13.92 11.22
N VAL A 282 37.27 13.18 12.31
CA VAL A 282 35.93 12.82 12.75
C VAL A 282 35.78 13.17 14.22
N ARG A 283 34.79 13.97 14.52
CA ARG A 283 34.33 14.29 15.87
C ARG A 283 33.04 13.59 16.16
N PHE A 284 32.92 12.99 17.35
CA PHE A 284 31.68 12.32 17.79
C PHE A 284 30.96 13.13 18.85
N ALA A 285 29.64 13.06 18.86
CA ALA A 285 28.78 13.63 19.89
C ALA A 285 27.64 12.71 20.23
N TYR A 286 27.03 12.90 21.40
CA TYR A 286 25.84 12.18 21.84
C TYR A 286 24.85 13.16 22.49
N TYR A 287 23.56 12.84 22.42
CA TYR A 287 22.54 13.66 23.04
C TYR A 287 22.44 13.39 24.52
N ASP A 288 22.69 14.42 25.34
CA ASP A 288 22.53 14.39 26.78
C ASP A 288 21.10 14.78 27.17
N LYS A 289 20.32 13.81 27.64
CA LYS A 289 18.89 14.03 28.00
C LYS A 289 18.72 14.97 29.20
N GLU A 290 19.72 15.07 30.09
CA GLU A 290 19.66 15.97 31.26
C GLU A 290 19.94 17.42 30.85
N GLN A 291 20.83 17.61 29.88
CA GLN A 291 21.18 18.94 29.37
C GLN A 291 20.33 19.35 28.16
N GLY A 292 19.58 18.43 27.54
CA GLY A 292 18.75 18.71 26.38
C GLY A 292 19.53 19.09 25.12
N ARG A 293 20.79 18.68 24.98
CA ARG A 293 21.65 19.04 23.84
C ARG A 293 22.70 17.98 23.54
N TYR A 294 23.28 18.06 22.35
CA TYR A 294 24.44 17.27 21.98
C TYR A 294 25.70 17.71 22.71
N MET A 295 26.46 16.73 23.20
CA MET A 295 27.72 16.88 23.92
C MET A 295 28.85 16.20 23.16
N ASP A 296 29.93 16.93 22.91
CA ASP A 296 31.10 16.35 22.25
C ASP A 296 31.77 15.29 23.13
N VAL A 297 32.25 14.24 22.47
CA VAL A 297 33.13 13.24 23.06
C VAL A 297 34.58 13.75 23.01
N PRO A 298 35.44 13.43 23.98
CA PRO A 298 36.84 13.90 23.97
C PRO A 298 37.58 13.58 22.66
N GLU A 299 38.47 14.50 22.26
CA GLU A 299 39.27 14.33 21.05
C GLU A 299 40.11 13.03 21.09
N GLY A 300 40.30 12.43 19.90
CA GLY A 300 41.08 11.21 19.71
C GLY A 300 40.31 9.90 19.88
N ILE A 301 39.02 9.99 20.25
CA ILE A 301 38.11 8.84 20.23
C ILE A 301 37.78 8.53 18.76
N THR A 302 37.86 7.26 18.37
CA THR A 302 37.57 6.77 17.02
C THR A 302 36.27 5.98 16.92
N GLU A 303 35.61 5.68 18.05
CA GLU A 303 34.32 4.99 18.08
C GLU A 303 33.50 5.38 19.31
N ILE A 304 32.16 5.34 19.18
CA ILE A 304 31.23 5.56 20.28
C ILE A 304 30.05 4.58 20.15
N GLY A 305 29.45 4.24 21.28
CA GLY A 305 28.35 3.28 21.36
C GLY A 305 28.80 1.91 21.93
N ASN A 306 27.92 0.95 21.91
CA ASN A 306 28.13 -0.49 22.18
C ASN A 306 28.51 -0.93 23.62
N GLU A 307 28.87 -0.06 24.57
CA GLU A 307 29.27 -0.53 25.92
C GLU A 307 28.25 -0.24 27.03
N THR A 308 27.31 0.67 26.79
CA THR A 308 26.32 1.02 27.82
C THR A 308 25.01 1.48 27.13
N ARG A 309 24.03 0.61 27.07
CA ARG A 309 22.65 0.99 26.73
C ARG A 309 22.25 2.25 27.51
N GLY A 310 21.87 3.29 26.79
CA GLY A 310 21.34 4.53 27.31
C GLY A 310 22.29 5.72 27.36
N LYS A 311 23.62 5.57 27.36
CA LYS A 311 24.51 6.73 27.42
C LYS A 311 24.75 7.36 26.05
N TYR A 312 24.87 6.55 24.99
CA TYR A 312 25.12 7.01 23.62
C TYR A 312 24.00 6.67 22.66
N GLN A 313 22.78 6.59 23.17
CA GLN A 313 21.58 6.18 22.43
C GLN A 313 21.31 7.02 21.18
N TYR A 314 21.71 8.29 21.20
CA TYR A 314 21.55 9.23 20.08
C TYR A 314 22.94 9.76 19.72
N ALA A 315 23.68 8.98 18.90
CA ALA A 315 25.03 9.32 18.50
C ALA A 315 25.07 10.11 17.18
N ARG A 316 26.09 10.97 17.05
CA ARG A 316 26.42 11.69 15.82
C ARG A 316 27.91 11.62 15.53
N ALA A 317 28.24 11.51 14.25
CA ALA A 317 29.58 11.76 13.73
C ALA A 317 29.58 13.03 12.88
N TYR A 318 30.57 13.87 13.03
CA TYR A 318 30.88 15.04 12.20
C TYR A 318 32.15 14.72 11.42
N VAL A 319 31.98 14.43 10.13
CA VAL A 319 33.10 14.06 9.25
C VAL A 319 33.61 15.28 8.53
N GLU A 320 34.83 15.76 8.86
CA GLU A 320 35.42 17.00 8.39
C GLU A 320 36.27 16.79 7.12
N PHE A 321 36.11 17.70 6.17
CA PHE A 321 36.86 17.80 4.90
C PHE A 321 37.61 19.14 4.79
N ASP A 322 38.74 19.18 4.03
CA ASP A 322 39.51 20.38 3.83
C ASP A 322 39.01 21.19 2.61
N THR A 323 38.18 22.19 2.86
CA THR A 323 37.68 23.13 1.85
C THR A 323 38.30 24.52 1.96
N SER A 324 39.35 24.69 2.77
CA SER A 324 39.93 25.98 3.16
C SER A 324 40.56 26.75 2.00
N LYS A 325 41.06 26.10 0.97
CA LYS A 325 41.69 26.73 -0.18
C LYS A 325 40.71 27.06 -1.29
N ASP A 326 39.95 26.08 -1.71
CA ASP A 326 38.91 26.15 -2.75
C ASP A 326 37.71 25.37 -2.28
N GLY A 327 36.55 25.51 -2.93
CA GLY A 327 35.40 24.62 -2.69
C GLY A 327 35.77 23.17 -3.01
N LEU A 328 34.99 22.22 -2.48
CA LEU A 328 35.21 20.78 -2.66
C LEU A 328 33.90 20.07 -2.99
N THR A 329 33.95 19.19 -3.96
CA THR A 329 32.85 18.21 -4.14
C THR A 329 33.27 16.92 -3.44
N VAL A 330 32.38 16.41 -2.60
CA VAL A 330 32.52 15.14 -1.87
C VAL A 330 31.43 14.20 -2.32
N GLU A 331 31.80 13.02 -2.80
CA GLU A 331 30.89 11.90 -3.02
C GLU A 331 30.95 10.95 -1.81
N ALA A 332 29.79 10.61 -1.26
CA ALA A 332 29.66 9.69 -0.15
C ALA A 332 28.70 8.58 -0.52
N LYS A 333 29.05 7.33 -0.23
CA LYS A 333 28.26 6.14 -0.50
C LYS A 333 27.95 5.45 0.81
N LEU A 334 26.67 5.20 1.10
CA LEU A 334 26.23 4.52 2.31
C LEU A 334 25.45 3.25 1.95
N ALA A 335 26.06 2.10 2.22
CA ALA A 335 25.41 0.80 2.08
C ALA A 335 24.68 0.40 3.37
N LEU A 336 23.47 -0.15 3.23
CA LEU A 336 22.66 -0.70 4.32
C LEU A 336 22.72 -2.22 4.37
N SER A 337 22.44 -2.78 5.55
CA SER A 337 22.15 -4.20 5.80
C SER A 337 21.34 -4.36 7.08
N ASN A 338 20.37 -5.27 7.06
CA ASN A 338 19.65 -5.66 8.29
C ASN A 338 20.38 -6.75 9.09
N VAL A 339 21.51 -7.27 8.58
CA VAL A 339 22.23 -8.43 9.10
C VAL A 339 23.42 -8.03 9.95
N GLU A 340 24.36 -7.28 9.37
CA GLU A 340 25.61 -6.89 10.02
C GLU A 340 26.38 -5.80 9.24
N ILE A 341 27.34 -5.15 9.87
CA ILE A 341 28.30 -4.25 9.18
C ILE A 341 29.11 -5.05 8.16
N GLY A 342 29.55 -6.22 8.53
CA GLY A 342 30.31 -7.15 7.70
C GLY A 342 31.79 -6.85 7.57
N GLU A 343 32.54 -7.80 6.96
CA GLU A 343 34.00 -7.72 6.77
C GLU A 343 34.35 -7.43 5.30
N ASN A 344 35.00 -6.32 5.04
CA ASN A 344 35.73 -6.00 3.80
C ASN A 344 35.16 -6.59 2.48
N GLY A 345 33.92 -6.27 2.16
CA GLY A 345 33.24 -6.71 0.93
C GLY A 345 32.80 -8.19 0.92
N LYS A 346 32.73 -8.86 2.06
CA LYS A 346 32.39 -10.29 2.14
C LYS A 346 31.02 -10.58 2.69
N SER A 347 30.48 -9.70 3.51
CA SER A 347 29.15 -9.88 4.13
C SER A 347 28.54 -8.56 4.56
N GLY A 348 27.25 -8.53 4.83
CA GLY A 348 26.51 -7.40 5.36
C GLY A 348 26.60 -6.12 4.53
N ALA A 349 26.55 -4.98 5.17
CA ALA A 349 26.63 -3.67 4.50
C ALA A 349 27.93 -3.51 3.68
N SER A 350 29.03 -4.10 4.16
CA SER A 350 30.31 -4.07 3.44
C SER A 350 30.26 -4.88 2.13
N LEU A 351 29.51 -5.98 2.07
CA LEU A 351 29.26 -6.71 0.82
C LEU A 351 28.33 -5.91 -0.10
N ASN A 352 27.25 -5.35 0.45
CA ASN A 352 26.28 -4.56 -0.31
C ASN A 352 26.93 -3.32 -0.96
N MET A 353 27.96 -2.72 -0.35
CA MET A 353 28.75 -1.63 -0.95
C MET A 353 29.37 -2.03 -2.30
N THR A 354 29.59 -3.32 -2.55
CA THR A 354 30.19 -3.79 -3.81
C THR A 354 29.28 -3.57 -5.04
N GLU A 355 27.98 -3.32 -4.84
CA GLU A 355 27.05 -2.97 -5.94
C GLU A 355 27.53 -1.74 -6.74
N VAL A 356 28.18 -0.80 -6.08
CA VAL A 356 28.65 0.46 -6.67
C VAL A 356 30.18 0.55 -6.70
N ALA A 357 30.86 -0.60 -6.60
CA ALA A 357 32.34 -0.63 -6.59
C ALA A 357 32.92 -0.02 -7.88
N GLY A 358 33.79 0.97 -7.72
CA GLY A 358 34.46 1.65 -8.84
C GLY A 358 33.58 2.63 -9.63
N MET A 359 32.31 2.79 -9.27
CA MET A 359 31.41 3.77 -9.90
C MET A 359 31.48 5.12 -9.18
N ASN A 360 31.41 6.22 -9.91
CA ASN A 360 31.16 7.55 -9.37
C ASN A 360 29.66 7.86 -9.33
N PHE A 361 29.28 8.98 -8.78
CA PHE A 361 27.88 9.42 -8.65
C PHE A 361 27.12 9.35 -9.98
N ASP A 362 27.67 9.90 -11.05
CA ASP A 362 26.99 9.98 -12.35
C ASP A 362 26.77 8.59 -12.96
N GLN A 363 27.72 7.66 -12.78
CA GLN A 363 27.58 6.27 -13.25
C GLN A 363 26.50 5.50 -12.47
N VAL A 364 26.40 5.73 -11.15
CA VAL A 364 25.30 5.13 -10.37
C VAL A 364 23.97 5.71 -10.81
N ARG A 365 23.88 7.04 -10.96
CA ARG A 365 22.67 7.71 -11.44
C ARG A 365 22.21 7.18 -12.80
N GLU A 366 23.15 7.03 -13.76
CA GLU A 366 22.84 6.49 -15.10
C GLU A 366 22.30 5.05 -15.01
N ALA A 367 22.93 4.21 -14.18
CA ALA A 367 22.48 2.83 -13.96
C ALA A 367 21.08 2.77 -13.34
N THR A 368 20.80 3.65 -12.39
CA THR A 368 19.50 3.74 -11.73
C THR A 368 18.41 4.28 -12.67
N THR A 369 18.73 5.33 -13.45
CA THR A 369 17.82 5.84 -14.48
C THR A 369 17.47 4.74 -15.48
N LYS A 370 18.47 3.95 -15.89
CA LYS A 370 18.21 2.83 -16.81
C LYS A 370 17.28 1.77 -16.19
N LYS A 371 17.45 1.40 -14.93
CA LYS A 371 16.51 0.48 -14.25
C LYS A 371 15.08 1.03 -14.31
N TRP A 372 14.89 2.31 -14.03
CA TRP A 372 13.59 2.96 -14.11
C TRP A 372 13.03 3.01 -15.53
N GLU A 373 13.87 3.30 -16.55
CA GLU A 373 13.45 3.22 -17.95
C GLU A 373 12.98 1.81 -18.34
N ASP A 374 13.72 0.77 -17.89
CA ASP A 374 13.40 -0.63 -18.18
C ASP A 374 12.06 -1.03 -17.53
N GLU A 375 11.75 -0.56 -16.32
CA GLU A 375 10.50 -0.88 -15.61
C GLU A 375 9.31 -0.05 -16.11
N LEU A 376 9.44 1.26 -16.14
CA LEU A 376 8.36 2.16 -16.56
C LEU A 376 8.05 2.04 -18.05
N GLY A 377 9.06 1.72 -18.87
CA GLY A 377 8.93 1.50 -20.30
C GLY A 377 8.10 0.27 -20.68
N LYS A 378 7.80 -0.62 -19.72
CA LYS A 378 6.88 -1.76 -19.94
C LYS A 378 5.48 -1.34 -20.34
N ILE A 379 5.05 -0.15 -19.94
CA ILE A 379 3.81 0.46 -20.45
C ILE A 379 4.13 1.77 -21.15
N GLN A 380 3.69 1.90 -22.38
CA GLN A 380 3.90 3.08 -23.19
C GLN A 380 2.55 3.69 -23.58
N VAL A 381 2.34 4.96 -23.28
CA VAL A 381 1.07 5.65 -23.48
C VAL A 381 1.20 6.86 -24.39
N SER A 382 0.13 7.16 -25.14
CA SER A 382 0.03 8.37 -25.96
C SER A 382 -1.24 9.14 -25.64
N GLY A 383 -1.15 10.46 -25.54
CA GLY A 383 -2.28 11.32 -25.17
C GLY A 383 -1.83 12.61 -24.46
N ASP A 384 -2.66 13.08 -23.55
CA ASP A 384 -2.47 14.31 -22.78
C ASP A 384 -1.19 14.25 -21.90
N GLU A 385 -0.35 15.30 -21.97
CA GLU A 385 0.95 15.34 -21.28
C GLU A 385 0.81 15.39 -19.76
N ASP A 386 -0.20 16.06 -19.19
CA ASP A 386 -0.43 16.07 -17.75
C ASP A 386 -0.83 14.68 -17.23
N TYR A 387 -1.66 13.98 -18.00
CA TYR A 387 -2.02 12.61 -17.69
C TYR A 387 -0.84 11.65 -17.84
N LYS A 388 0.09 11.87 -18.77
CA LYS A 388 1.32 11.06 -18.84
C LYS A 388 2.18 11.25 -17.59
N GLN A 389 2.34 12.49 -17.11
CA GLN A 389 3.09 12.74 -15.87
C GLN A 389 2.44 12.05 -14.67
N THR A 390 1.13 12.20 -14.51
CA THR A 390 0.39 11.52 -13.44
C THR A 390 0.52 9.99 -13.57
N PHE A 391 0.42 9.44 -14.78
CA PHE A 391 0.48 8.01 -15.05
C PHE A 391 1.84 7.41 -14.74
N TYR A 392 2.92 7.98 -15.29
CA TYR A 392 4.26 7.44 -15.03
C TYR A 392 4.71 7.67 -13.58
N THR A 393 4.21 8.72 -12.93
CA THR A 393 4.43 8.89 -11.48
C THR A 393 3.64 7.85 -10.68
N ALA A 394 2.42 7.53 -11.06
CA ALA A 394 1.64 6.46 -10.42
C ALA A 394 2.30 5.09 -10.63
N MET A 395 2.81 4.79 -11.83
CA MET A 395 3.65 3.61 -12.04
C MET A 395 4.88 3.63 -11.11
N TYR A 396 5.62 4.75 -11.04
CA TYR A 396 6.77 4.91 -10.17
C TYR A 396 6.42 4.61 -8.70
N HIS A 397 5.34 5.18 -8.17
CA HIS A 397 4.87 4.94 -6.81
C HIS A 397 4.54 3.46 -6.55
N SER A 398 3.96 2.76 -7.53
CA SER A 398 3.64 1.33 -7.41
C SER A 398 4.87 0.43 -7.22
N TYR A 399 6.07 0.92 -7.50
CA TYR A 399 7.35 0.23 -7.33
C TYR A 399 8.10 0.64 -6.05
N LEU A 400 7.56 1.52 -5.21
CA LEU A 400 8.22 1.99 -3.99
C LEU A 400 7.96 1.10 -2.78
N GLY A 401 6.86 0.35 -2.78
CA GLY A 401 6.55 -0.64 -1.75
C GLY A 401 7.14 -2.02 -2.05
N GLN A 402 7.13 -2.93 -1.07
CA GLN A 402 7.71 -4.27 -1.17
C GLN A 402 9.20 -4.21 -1.51
N THR A 403 9.97 -3.76 -0.54
CA THR A 403 11.39 -3.47 -0.71
C THR A 403 12.27 -4.71 -0.53
N ILE A 404 13.40 -4.74 -1.21
CA ILE A 404 14.45 -5.74 -1.00
C ILE A 404 14.86 -5.74 0.46
N HIS A 405 14.89 -6.93 1.08
CA HIS A 405 15.27 -7.12 2.47
C HIS A 405 16.53 -7.99 2.64
N SER A 406 16.88 -8.82 1.66
CA SER A 406 18.10 -9.61 1.73
C SER A 406 19.34 -8.83 1.27
N ASP A 407 20.48 -9.14 1.91
CA ASP A 407 21.80 -8.74 1.41
C ASP A 407 22.13 -9.44 0.07
N LEU A 408 23.20 -9.03 -0.58
CA LEU A 408 23.66 -9.62 -1.85
C LEU A 408 23.94 -11.13 -1.79
N ASP A 409 24.27 -11.65 -0.61
CA ASP A 409 24.47 -13.08 -0.39
C ASP A 409 23.17 -13.85 -0.06
N GLY A 410 22.02 -13.16 -0.11
CA GLY A 410 20.70 -13.71 0.17
C GLY A 410 20.38 -13.86 1.65
N ARG A 411 21.28 -13.44 2.58
CA ARG A 411 20.98 -13.44 4.01
C ARG A 411 20.05 -12.28 4.37
N TYR A 412 19.19 -12.53 5.33
CA TYR A 412 18.26 -11.55 5.88
C TYR A 412 18.01 -11.79 7.36
N ARG A 413 17.53 -10.77 8.06
CA ARG A 413 17.11 -10.83 9.45
C ARG A 413 15.62 -11.02 9.54
N GLN A 414 15.20 -11.92 10.44
CA GLN A 414 13.81 -12.14 10.79
C GLN A 414 13.63 -11.99 12.29
N VAL A 415 12.59 -11.25 12.68
CA VAL A 415 12.22 -11.08 14.09
C VAL A 415 11.11 -12.06 14.43
N HIS A 416 11.39 -12.93 15.40
CA HIS A 416 10.41 -13.85 15.92
C HIS A 416 9.55 -13.13 16.94
N GLN A 417 8.39 -12.74 16.55
CA GLN A 417 7.41 -12.21 17.48
C GLN A 417 6.71 -13.35 18.17
N GLY A 418 6.82 -13.40 19.48
CA GLY A 418 5.89 -14.13 20.31
C GLY A 418 4.53 -13.44 20.18
N ARG A 419 3.74 -13.84 19.22
CA ARG A 419 2.44 -13.24 18.90
C ARG A 419 1.34 -13.48 19.95
N ASN A 420 1.69 -13.79 21.14
CA ASN A 420 0.83 -13.61 22.29
C ASN A 420 0.71 -12.14 22.72
N ALA A 421 1.23 -11.20 21.94
CA ALA A 421 1.08 -9.79 22.25
C ALA A 421 -0.39 -9.32 22.16
N TYR A 422 -1.24 -10.01 21.40
CA TYR A 422 -2.65 -9.64 21.26
C TYR A 422 -3.65 -10.50 22.04
N PRO A 423 -3.48 -11.82 22.25
CA PRO A 423 -4.48 -12.61 22.97
C PRO A 423 -4.72 -12.19 24.41
N ASP A 424 -3.72 -11.59 25.05
CA ASP A 424 -3.79 -11.13 26.44
C ASP A 424 -4.09 -9.63 26.55
N GLY A 425 -4.35 -8.96 25.41
CA GLY A 425 -4.59 -7.52 25.38
C GLY A 425 -3.35 -6.65 25.63
N ASN A 426 -2.17 -7.23 25.60
CA ASN A 426 -0.92 -6.46 25.58
C ASN A 426 -0.62 -6.06 24.15
N THR A 427 -0.42 -4.78 23.92
CA THR A 427 0.05 -4.24 22.65
C THR A 427 1.41 -4.86 22.31
N PRO A 428 1.82 -4.90 21.02
CA PRO A 428 3.19 -5.24 20.61
C PRO A 428 4.27 -4.51 21.41
N TRP A 429 3.92 -3.37 21.96
CA TRP A 429 4.72 -2.45 22.78
C TRP A 429 4.93 -2.92 24.24
N GLY A 430 4.34 -4.01 24.68
CA GLY A 430 4.46 -4.52 26.06
C GLY A 430 5.66 -5.42 26.28
N ASP A 431 6.17 -6.07 25.24
CA ASP A 431 7.37 -6.87 25.32
C ASP A 431 8.60 -5.99 25.15
N LYS A 432 9.53 -6.12 26.08
CA LYS A 432 10.81 -5.41 25.95
C LYS A 432 11.54 -5.94 24.71
N ILE A 433 12.14 -5.06 23.91
CA ILE A 433 13.00 -5.40 22.76
C ILE A 433 14.00 -6.51 23.11
N ASP A 434 14.47 -6.54 24.35
CA ASP A 434 15.40 -7.55 24.87
C ASP A 434 14.88 -8.99 24.89
N THR A 435 13.56 -9.19 24.74
CA THR A 435 12.91 -10.51 24.75
C THR A 435 12.53 -11.01 23.37
N LEU A 436 12.58 -10.14 22.35
CA LEU A 436 12.34 -10.56 20.96
C LEU A 436 13.49 -11.43 20.48
N LYS A 437 13.15 -12.59 19.95
CA LYS A 437 14.14 -13.49 19.35
C LYS A 437 14.29 -13.16 17.87
N GLU A 438 15.50 -13.26 17.39
CA GLU A 438 15.86 -12.96 16.02
C GLU A 438 16.68 -14.10 15.43
N SER A 439 16.59 -14.29 14.13
CA SER A 439 17.47 -15.18 13.40
C SER A 439 17.99 -14.50 12.13
N ILE A 440 19.19 -14.87 11.74
CA ILE A 440 19.72 -14.59 10.41
C ILE A 440 19.49 -15.84 9.57
N ARG A 441 18.82 -15.65 8.43
CA ARG A 441 18.44 -16.74 7.53
C ARG A 441 18.94 -16.44 6.12
N THR A 442 18.81 -17.43 5.27
CA THR A 442 19.08 -17.33 3.82
C THR A 442 17.75 -17.47 3.07
N ALA A 443 17.59 -16.75 1.97
CA ALA A 443 16.45 -16.85 1.08
C ALA A 443 16.54 -18.15 0.23
N ASP A 444 16.14 -19.26 0.85
CA ASP A 444 16.32 -20.63 0.38
C ASP A 444 14.96 -21.35 0.42
N ALA A 445 14.24 -21.33 -0.69
CA ALA A 445 12.90 -21.90 -0.79
C ALA A 445 12.91 -23.42 -1.00
N ASN A 446 13.95 -23.99 -1.65
CA ASN A 446 14.09 -25.42 -1.88
C ASN A 446 14.83 -26.14 -0.74
N LYS A 447 15.33 -25.40 0.26
CA LYS A 447 16.01 -25.91 1.45
C LYS A 447 17.34 -26.64 1.17
N ASP A 448 18.07 -26.22 0.13
CA ASP A 448 19.39 -26.76 -0.23
C ASP A 448 20.55 -26.07 0.51
N GLY A 449 20.27 -25.03 1.28
CA GLY A 449 21.23 -24.25 2.08
C GLY A 449 21.89 -23.10 1.32
N LYS A 450 21.39 -22.75 0.13
CA LYS A 450 21.88 -21.63 -0.67
C LYS A 450 20.74 -20.64 -0.94
N ALA A 451 21.12 -19.41 -1.26
CA ALA A 451 20.14 -18.42 -1.68
C ALA A 451 19.61 -18.73 -3.08
N ASP A 452 18.29 -18.79 -3.22
CA ASP A 452 17.58 -19.06 -4.47
C ASP A 452 16.99 -17.81 -5.08
N PHE A 453 16.37 -16.94 -4.24
CA PHE A 453 15.54 -15.83 -4.67
C PHE A 453 15.92 -14.55 -3.91
N THR A 454 15.42 -13.42 -4.39
CA THR A 454 15.54 -12.14 -3.67
C THR A 454 14.42 -12.05 -2.64
N ARG A 455 14.79 -11.91 -1.34
CA ARG A 455 13.81 -11.75 -0.29
C ARG A 455 13.33 -10.32 -0.19
N TYR A 456 12.01 -10.15 -0.27
CA TYR A 456 11.31 -8.88 -0.10
C TYR A 456 10.63 -8.78 1.26
N ASP A 457 10.36 -7.55 1.67
CA ASP A 457 9.61 -7.19 2.87
C ASP A 457 8.81 -5.90 2.64
N THR A 458 8.31 -5.27 3.70
CA THR A 458 7.46 -4.08 3.61
C THR A 458 6.14 -4.42 2.93
N PHE A 459 5.43 -5.38 3.55
CA PHE A 459 4.14 -5.85 3.07
C PHE A 459 3.01 -5.11 3.77
N SER A 460 2.21 -4.38 3.00
CA SER A 460 0.94 -3.76 3.39
C SER A 460 -0.17 -4.50 2.63
N LEU A 461 -0.52 -5.71 3.06
CA LEU A 461 -1.29 -6.62 2.21
C LEU A 461 -2.77 -6.28 2.13
N TRP A 462 -3.34 -5.66 3.18
CA TRP A 462 -4.73 -5.20 3.16
C TRP A 462 -4.98 -4.17 2.05
N ASP A 463 -3.96 -3.36 1.74
CA ASP A 463 -3.98 -2.33 0.71
C ASP A 463 -3.59 -2.92 -0.65
N THR A 464 -2.38 -3.47 -0.72
CA THR A 464 -1.69 -3.77 -1.98
C THR A 464 -2.29 -4.94 -2.78
N TYR A 465 -2.99 -5.90 -2.12
CA TYR A 465 -3.63 -7.00 -2.84
C TYR A 465 -4.66 -6.52 -3.85
N ARG A 466 -5.25 -5.33 -3.66
CA ARG A 466 -6.35 -4.78 -4.45
C ARG A 466 -5.91 -4.25 -5.81
N ALA A 467 -4.65 -3.79 -5.94
CA ALA A 467 -4.18 -3.17 -7.17
C ALA A 467 -2.69 -3.44 -7.46
N VAL A 468 -1.77 -3.23 -6.50
CA VAL A 468 -0.33 -3.39 -6.72
C VAL A 468 0.03 -4.81 -7.12
N GLN A 469 -0.48 -5.81 -6.40
CA GLN A 469 -0.18 -7.22 -6.68
C GLN A 469 -0.72 -7.66 -8.04
N PRO A 470 -1.98 -7.37 -8.41
CA PRO A 470 -2.50 -7.65 -9.75
C PRO A 470 -1.73 -6.94 -10.87
N LEU A 471 -1.27 -5.70 -10.64
CA LEU A 471 -0.43 -4.97 -11.60
C LEU A 471 0.92 -5.67 -11.77
N SER A 472 1.56 -6.06 -10.66
CA SER A 472 2.82 -6.80 -10.66
C SER A 472 2.68 -8.17 -11.33
N SER A 473 1.52 -8.83 -11.24
CA SER A 473 1.30 -10.12 -11.93
C SER A 473 1.30 -9.99 -13.46
N ILE A 474 1.06 -8.79 -13.99
CA ILE A 474 1.17 -8.49 -15.42
C ILE A 474 2.60 -8.04 -15.77
N LEU A 475 3.17 -7.10 -14.99
CA LEU A 475 4.42 -6.42 -15.34
C LEU A 475 5.68 -7.10 -14.81
N GLU A 476 5.58 -7.77 -13.67
CA GLU A 476 6.72 -8.33 -12.93
C GLU A 476 6.43 -9.72 -12.34
N PRO A 477 5.90 -10.68 -13.12
CA PRO A 477 5.44 -11.98 -12.59
C PRO A 477 6.55 -12.76 -11.87
N ASP A 478 7.81 -12.65 -12.29
CA ASP A 478 8.94 -13.34 -11.68
C ASP A 478 9.28 -12.73 -10.29
N ARG A 479 9.21 -11.39 -10.16
CA ARG A 479 9.38 -10.70 -8.87
C ARG A 479 8.23 -11.01 -7.92
N LEU A 480 7.00 -11.00 -8.41
CA LEU A 480 5.83 -11.33 -7.58
C LEU A 480 5.92 -12.77 -7.03
N ALA A 481 6.48 -13.68 -7.81
CA ALA A 481 6.78 -15.04 -7.33
C ALA A 481 7.83 -15.02 -6.20
N ASP A 482 8.91 -14.21 -6.29
CA ASP A 482 9.90 -14.03 -5.22
C ASP A 482 9.26 -13.40 -3.97
N VAL A 483 8.30 -12.48 -4.12
CA VAL A 483 7.48 -11.93 -3.02
C VAL A 483 6.69 -13.04 -2.32
N VAL A 484 6.07 -13.95 -3.07
CA VAL A 484 5.33 -15.10 -2.47
C VAL A 484 6.28 -16.09 -1.78
N LEU A 485 7.45 -16.34 -2.34
CA LEU A 485 8.50 -17.13 -1.64
C LEU A 485 8.97 -16.44 -0.36
N SER A 486 9.00 -15.10 -0.35
CA SER A 486 9.29 -14.31 0.86
C SER A 486 8.18 -14.48 1.91
N MET A 487 6.90 -14.50 1.51
CA MET A 487 5.78 -14.78 2.41
C MET A 487 5.87 -16.18 3.01
N LEU A 488 6.24 -17.20 2.21
CA LEU A 488 6.47 -18.56 2.70
C LEU A 488 7.56 -18.59 3.77
N SER A 489 8.63 -17.81 3.59
CA SER A 489 9.73 -17.75 4.56
C SER A 489 9.31 -17.26 5.93
N TYR A 490 8.28 -16.41 6.03
CA TYR A 490 7.66 -16.00 7.29
C TYR A 490 6.88 -17.15 7.96
N ALA A 491 6.08 -17.88 7.19
CA ALA A 491 5.26 -18.99 7.70
C ALA A 491 6.11 -20.18 8.17
N GLU A 492 7.30 -20.37 7.59
CA GLU A 492 8.19 -21.49 7.88
C GLU A 492 9.17 -21.24 9.01
N GLU A 493 9.04 -20.13 9.70
CA GLU A 493 9.85 -19.88 10.86
C GLU A 493 9.48 -20.77 12.05
N GLU A 494 10.53 -21.26 12.74
CA GLU A 494 10.37 -21.97 14.01
C GLU A 494 11.34 -21.39 15.06
N TRP A 495 10.83 -21.15 16.25
CA TRP A 495 11.66 -20.74 17.40
C TRP A 495 11.12 -21.34 18.69
N VAL A 496 11.95 -21.35 19.72
CA VAL A 496 11.55 -21.81 21.05
C VAL A 496 11.29 -20.59 21.92
N ASP A 497 10.07 -20.48 22.48
CA ASP A 497 9.69 -19.42 23.39
C ASP A 497 10.37 -19.58 24.76
N ASP A 498 10.24 -18.59 25.64
CA ASP A 498 10.85 -18.61 26.98
C ASP A 498 10.28 -19.68 27.92
N LYS A 499 9.13 -20.27 27.56
CA LYS A 499 8.50 -21.39 28.27
C LYS A 499 8.97 -22.75 27.72
N GLY A 500 9.82 -22.77 26.68
CA GLY A 500 10.33 -23.98 26.05
C GLY A 500 9.37 -24.56 24.98
N ASN A 501 8.32 -23.86 24.57
CA ASN A 501 7.42 -24.32 23.52
C ASN A 501 7.99 -23.98 22.15
N VAL A 502 7.85 -24.90 21.20
CA VAL A 502 8.11 -24.63 19.78
C VAL A 502 6.98 -23.77 19.24
N ARG A 503 7.34 -22.64 18.67
CA ARG A 503 6.45 -21.73 17.97
C ARG A 503 6.75 -21.77 16.47
N LYS A 504 5.73 -21.47 15.67
CA LYS A 504 5.86 -21.36 14.22
C LYS A 504 5.49 -19.96 13.76
N GLY A 505 6.01 -19.57 12.63
CA GLY A 505 5.62 -18.37 11.94
C GLY A 505 4.22 -18.48 11.33
N ARG A 506 3.78 -17.43 10.68
CA ARG A 506 2.57 -17.37 9.85
C ARG A 506 2.84 -16.57 8.58
N LEU A 507 1.96 -16.61 7.64
CA LEU A 507 1.98 -15.71 6.49
C LEU A 507 1.87 -14.25 6.95
N PRO A 508 2.54 -13.32 6.26
CA PRO A 508 2.55 -11.92 6.66
C PRO A 508 1.16 -11.27 6.48
N GLU A 509 0.90 -10.28 7.29
CA GLU A 509 -0.27 -9.41 7.26
C GLU A 509 0.18 -7.97 6.96
N TRP A 510 1.08 -7.43 7.78
CA TRP A 510 1.69 -6.13 7.61
C TRP A 510 3.10 -6.10 8.20
N THR A 511 4.12 -6.18 7.36
CA THR A 511 5.50 -6.38 7.81
C THR A 511 6.46 -5.32 7.30
N PHE A 512 7.49 -5.00 8.08
CA PHE A 512 8.71 -4.35 7.60
C PHE A 512 9.89 -4.57 8.57
N LYS A 513 11.11 -4.47 8.05
CA LYS A 513 12.37 -4.76 8.78
C LYS A 513 12.37 -6.13 9.46
N GLY A 514 11.76 -7.13 8.82
CA GLY A 514 11.66 -8.49 9.34
C GLY A 514 10.66 -8.66 10.48
N ASN A 515 9.87 -7.64 10.80
CA ASN A 515 8.86 -7.68 11.85
C ASN A 515 7.47 -7.78 11.24
N GLU A 516 6.62 -8.57 11.87
CA GLU A 516 5.18 -8.50 11.65
C GLU A 516 4.57 -7.50 12.64
N THR A 517 3.85 -6.51 12.16
CA THR A 517 3.27 -5.47 13.00
C THR A 517 1.84 -5.79 13.45
N GLY A 518 1.14 -6.72 12.77
CA GLY A 518 -0.25 -7.05 13.01
C GLY A 518 -1.20 -5.88 12.77
N MET A 519 -0.82 -4.97 11.86
CA MET A 519 -1.63 -3.83 11.48
C MET A 519 -2.70 -4.25 10.47
N MET A 520 -3.84 -3.55 10.50
CA MET A 520 -5.01 -3.82 9.67
C MET A 520 -5.61 -5.21 9.96
N MET A 521 -6.17 -5.88 8.97
CA MET A 521 -6.93 -7.12 9.14
C MET A 521 -6.77 -8.07 7.97
N GLY A 522 -7.37 -9.25 8.10
CA GLY A 522 -7.46 -10.24 7.04
C GLY A 522 -6.24 -11.15 6.96
N MET A 523 -6.29 -12.08 6.01
CA MET A 523 -5.20 -12.98 5.63
C MET A 523 -4.86 -12.72 4.15
N HIS A 524 -4.55 -11.44 3.80
CA HIS A 524 -4.47 -11.01 2.40
C HIS A 524 -3.21 -11.48 1.66
N SER A 525 -2.30 -12.17 2.32
CA SER A 525 -1.35 -13.05 1.63
C SER A 525 -2.03 -14.14 0.81
N THR A 526 -3.24 -14.59 1.20
CA THR A 526 -3.93 -15.69 0.53
C THR A 526 -4.37 -15.38 -0.91
N PRO A 527 -5.01 -14.24 -1.24
CA PRO A 527 -5.29 -13.90 -2.62
C PRO A 527 -4.02 -13.67 -3.45
N VAL A 528 -2.94 -13.14 -2.86
CA VAL A 528 -1.67 -12.96 -3.59
C VAL A 528 -1.02 -14.30 -3.93
N ILE A 529 -1.01 -15.23 -2.99
CA ILE A 529 -0.51 -16.60 -3.23
C ILE A 529 -1.35 -17.30 -4.30
N HIS A 530 -2.70 -17.19 -4.21
CA HIS A 530 -3.58 -17.78 -5.21
C HIS A 530 -3.32 -17.18 -6.60
N ASP A 531 -3.10 -15.89 -6.71
CA ASP A 531 -2.83 -15.20 -7.96
C ASP A 531 -1.62 -15.81 -8.70
N VAL A 532 -0.50 -15.97 -7.99
CA VAL A 532 0.72 -16.54 -8.62
C VAL A 532 0.62 -18.04 -8.91
N LEU A 533 -0.19 -18.78 -8.14
CA LEU A 533 -0.45 -20.20 -8.37
C LEU A 533 -1.31 -20.39 -9.63
N SER A 534 -2.44 -19.69 -9.70
CA SER A 534 -3.44 -19.84 -10.79
C SER A 534 -2.93 -19.32 -12.13
N LYS A 535 -2.11 -18.27 -12.13
CA LYS A 535 -1.49 -17.67 -13.32
C LYS A 535 -0.19 -18.39 -13.75
N GLY A 536 0.29 -19.36 -12.97
CA GLY A 536 1.48 -20.16 -13.29
C GLY A 536 2.82 -19.43 -13.17
N SER A 537 2.84 -18.17 -12.67
CA SER A 537 4.07 -17.39 -12.54
C SER A 537 5.05 -17.99 -11.52
N LEU A 538 4.53 -18.53 -10.40
CA LEU A 538 5.37 -19.25 -9.43
C LEU A 538 6.04 -20.50 -10.04
N GLU A 539 5.29 -21.28 -10.78
CA GLU A 539 5.82 -22.48 -11.45
C GLU A 539 6.94 -22.11 -12.43
N LYS A 540 6.69 -21.09 -13.27
CA LYS A 540 7.69 -20.57 -14.20
C LYS A 540 8.94 -20.09 -13.47
N ARG A 541 8.77 -19.25 -12.42
CA ARG A 541 9.90 -18.71 -11.66
C ARG A 541 10.76 -19.81 -11.02
N MET A 542 10.13 -20.82 -10.41
CA MET A 542 10.87 -21.94 -9.83
C MET A 542 11.63 -22.78 -10.89
N ILE A 543 11.09 -22.90 -12.11
CA ILE A 543 11.82 -23.50 -13.24
C ILE A 543 13.06 -22.68 -13.58
N ASP A 544 12.94 -21.36 -13.68
CA ASP A 544 14.04 -20.44 -13.98
C ASP A 544 15.12 -20.45 -12.88
N LEU A 545 14.72 -20.66 -11.62
CA LEU A 545 15.63 -20.87 -10.48
C LEU A 545 16.28 -22.27 -10.47
N GLY A 546 15.89 -23.17 -11.36
CA GLY A 546 16.45 -24.51 -11.50
C GLY A 546 15.85 -25.56 -10.56
N PHE A 547 14.71 -25.32 -9.94
CA PHE A 547 14.04 -26.28 -9.06
C PHE A 547 13.58 -27.53 -9.83
N THR A 548 13.77 -28.69 -9.27
CA THR A 548 13.23 -29.94 -9.78
C THR A 548 11.69 -29.97 -9.65
N GLU A 549 11.03 -30.86 -10.41
CA GLU A 549 9.58 -31.05 -10.32
C GLU A 549 9.12 -31.38 -8.88
N ALA A 550 9.89 -32.17 -8.15
CA ALA A 550 9.58 -32.53 -6.76
C ALA A 550 9.68 -31.31 -5.81
N GLU A 551 10.69 -30.47 -5.97
CA GLU A 551 10.86 -29.24 -5.18
C GLU A 551 9.76 -28.22 -5.49
N ARG A 552 9.40 -28.04 -6.76
CA ARG A 552 8.29 -27.15 -7.15
C ARG A 552 6.96 -27.60 -6.56
N LYS A 553 6.69 -28.91 -6.59
CA LYS A 553 5.50 -29.49 -5.95
C LYS A 553 5.51 -29.24 -4.45
N ASP A 554 6.62 -29.51 -3.77
CA ASP A 554 6.79 -29.32 -2.33
C ASP A 554 6.56 -27.84 -1.93
N VAL A 555 7.13 -26.89 -2.67
CA VAL A 555 6.92 -25.43 -2.40
C VAL A 555 5.45 -25.06 -2.53
N LYS A 556 4.74 -25.50 -3.58
CA LYS A 556 3.32 -25.23 -3.75
C LYS A 556 2.47 -25.84 -2.62
N GLU A 557 2.76 -27.08 -2.24
CA GLU A 557 2.06 -27.73 -1.13
C GLU A 557 2.28 -26.99 0.19
N ARG A 558 3.52 -26.57 0.51
CA ARG A 558 3.85 -25.81 1.72
C ARG A 558 3.15 -24.44 1.77
N LEU A 559 3.03 -23.75 0.64
CA LEU A 559 2.28 -22.48 0.54
C LEU A 559 0.82 -22.67 0.91
N VAL A 560 0.15 -23.66 0.31
CA VAL A 560 -1.28 -23.90 0.59
C VAL A 560 -1.48 -24.42 2.02
N GLU A 561 -0.57 -25.24 2.53
CA GLU A 561 -0.63 -25.67 3.94
C GLU A 561 -0.43 -24.51 4.91
N ALA A 562 0.39 -23.52 4.58
CA ALA A 562 0.55 -22.31 5.38
C ALA A 562 -0.76 -21.48 5.42
N MET A 563 -1.42 -21.30 4.28
CA MET A 563 -2.72 -20.63 4.20
C MET A 563 -3.77 -21.34 5.07
N ILE A 564 -3.87 -22.66 4.97
CA ILE A 564 -4.80 -23.48 5.78
C ILE A 564 -4.45 -23.40 7.27
N THR A 565 -3.17 -23.40 7.61
CA THR A 565 -2.69 -23.31 9.00
C THR A 565 -3.16 -22.02 9.66
N ASP A 566 -3.04 -20.89 8.96
CA ASP A 566 -3.46 -19.58 9.48
C ASP A 566 -4.98 -19.46 9.60
N ALA A 567 -5.72 -20.10 8.70
CA ALA A 567 -7.18 -20.05 8.64
C ALA A 567 -7.88 -21.02 9.61
N ARG A 568 -7.17 -21.71 10.51
CA ARG A 568 -7.74 -22.65 11.49
C ARG A 568 -7.36 -22.29 12.92
N ALA A 569 -8.33 -22.24 13.81
CA ALA A 569 -8.14 -21.95 15.22
C ALA A 569 -7.15 -22.88 15.93
N ALA A 570 -7.15 -24.16 15.54
CA ALA A 570 -6.30 -25.19 16.15
C ALA A 570 -4.79 -25.01 15.83
N THR A 571 -4.44 -24.37 14.73
CA THR A 571 -3.08 -24.27 14.20
C THR A 571 -2.60 -22.84 14.00
N SER A 572 -3.50 -21.89 13.90
CA SER A 572 -3.22 -20.47 13.76
C SER A 572 -2.26 -19.94 14.84
N GLN A 573 -1.33 -19.10 14.44
CA GLN A 573 -0.34 -18.47 15.32
C GLN A 573 -0.69 -16.99 15.55
N GLY A 574 -1.88 -16.71 16.11
CA GLY A 574 -2.31 -15.37 16.49
C GLY A 574 -2.97 -14.57 15.38
N VAL A 575 -3.60 -15.23 14.41
CA VAL A 575 -4.55 -14.59 13.49
C VAL A 575 -5.75 -14.13 14.32
N ALA A 576 -6.10 -12.85 14.23
CA ALA A 576 -7.14 -12.26 15.03
C ALA A 576 -8.51 -12.90 14.74
N TRP A 577 -9.30 -13.20 15.78
CA TRP A 577 -10.68 -13.68 15.67
C TRP A 577 -10.92 -14.97 14.88
N ILE A 578 -9.87 -15.67 14.45
CA ILE A 578 -10.04 -16.87 13.60
C ILE A 578 -10.79 -17.99 14.30
N LYS A 579 -10.66 -18.10 15.62
CA LYS A 579 -11.40 -19.09 16.41
C LYS A 579 -12.90 -18.81 16.41
N GLU A 580 -13.27 -17.58 16.71
CA GLU A 580 -14.64 -17.11 16.73
C GLU A 580 -15.29 -17.22 15.35
N TYR A 581 -14.54 -16.84 14.31
CA TYR A 581 -15.00 -16.97 12.94
C TYR A 581 -15.23 -18.44 12.53
N GLU A 582 -14.32 -19.36 12.90
CA GLU A 582 -14.48 -20.78 12.63
C GLU A 582 -15.68 -21.40 13.39
N GLU A 583 -15.89 -20.99 14.66
CA GLU A 583 -16.96 -21.52 15.52
C GLU A 583 -18.34 -20.95 15.18
N GLN A 584 -18.44 -19.67 14.79
CA GLN A 584 -19.71 -18.95 14.62
C GLN A 584 -20.11 -18.75 13.15
N GLY A 585 -19.14 -18.87 12.20
CA GLY A 585 -19.31 -18.45 10.81
C GLY A 585 -19.26 -16.93 10.60
N TYR A 586 -18.93 -16.16 11.65
CA TYR A 586 -18.70 -14.72 11.62
C TYR A 586 -17.88 -14.31 12.85
N VAL A 587 -17.32 -13.11 12.81
CA VAL A 587 -16.62 -12.52 13.97
C VAL A 587 -17.64 -11.78 14.82
N PRO A 588 -17.90 -12.25 16.05
CA PRO A 588 -18.89 -11.62 16.94
C PRO A 588 -18.32 -10.37 17.59
N ALA A 589 -19.14 -9.36 17.79
CA ALA A 589 -18.82 -8.16 18.55
C ALA A 589 -19.29 -8.31 20.00
N GLN A 590 -18.49 -7.80 20.93
CA GLN A 590 -18.87 -7.70 22.32
C GLN A 590 -19.08 -6.24 22.70
N LEU A 591 -20.31 -5.90 23.05
CA LEU A 591 -20.61 -4.61 23.67
C LEU A 591 -20.31 -4.68 25.16
N HIS A 592 -19.47 -3.81 25.65
CA HIS A 592 -19.20 -3.68 27.07
C HIS A 592 -20.22 -2.72 27.72
N ASP A 593 -21.03 -3.20 28.70
CA ASP A 593 -21.90 -2.37 29.50
C ASP A 593 -21.14 -1.40 30.42
N THR A 594 -19.90 -1.71 30.71
CA THR A 594 -18.98 -0.87 31.49
C THR A 594 -17.66 -0.72 30.79
N PRO A 595 -17.08 0.49 30.74
CA PRO A 595 -15.74 0.64 30.23
C PRO A 595 -14.78 -0.25 31.02
N PRO A 596 -13.83 -0.93 30.40
CA PRO A 596 -12.78 -1.62 31.12
C PRO A 596 -12.07 -0.63 32.04
N ASP A 597 -11.91 -0.98 33.32
CA ASP A 597 -11.30 -0.12 34.38
C ASP A 597 -9.84 0.31 34.08
N SER A 598 -9.28 -0.25 33.05
CA SER A 598 -8.01 0.13 32.47
C SER A 598 -7.92 -0.49 31.08
N TYR A 599 -7.15 0.09 30.19
CA TYR A 599 -6.60 -0.60 29.00
C TYR A 599 -5.66 -1.74 29.44
N GLY A 600 -6.17 -2.62 30.28
CA GLY A 600 -5.51 -3.81 30.75
C GLY A 600 -5.52 -4.86 29.68
N GLY A 601 -4.89 -4.55 28.55
CA GLY A 601 -4.55 -5.54 27.58
C GLY A 601 -5.55 -5.78 26.45
N HIS A 602 -6.60 -5.00 26.27
CA HIS A 602 -7.40 -5.04 25.05
C HIS A 602 -7.04 -3.87 24.14
N SER A 603 -6.59 -4.17 22.94
CA SER A 603 -6.49 -3.18 21.89
C SER A 603 -7.89 -2.67 21.59
N PRO A 604 -8.14 -1.36 21.46
CA PRO A 604 -9.42 -0.84 20.97
C PRO A 604 -9.79 -1.39 19.60
N PHE A 605 -8.80 -1.89 18.83
CA PHE A 605 -9.01 -2.59 17.56
C PHE A 605 -9.48 -4.04 17.72
N LYS A 606 -9.31 -4.66 18.90
CA LYS A 606 -9.61 -6.06 19.09
C LYS A 606 -11.10 -6.36 19.12
N ASP A 607 -11.93 -5.42 19.59
CA ASP A 607 -13.39 -5.54 19.67
C ASP A 607 -14.09 -4.72 18.58
N SER A 608 -13.31 -4.11 17.69
CA SER A 608 -13.78 -3.32 16.53
C SER A 608 -13.57 -4.06 15.22
N TRP A 609 -14.15 -3.56 14.15
CA TRP A 609 -14.06 -4.06 12.78
C TRP A 609 -14.64 -5.47 12.54
N THR A 610 -15.48 -5.95 13.43
CA THR A 610 -15.94 -7.35 13.40
C THR A 610 -16.73 -7.70 12.14
N ALA A 611 -17.51 -6.77 11.60
CA ALA A 611 -18.20 -6.98 10.33
C ALA A 611 -17.20 -7.04 9.16
N SER A 612 -16.20 -6.15 9.14
CA SER A 612 -15.14 -6.20 8.13
C SER A 612 -14.33 -7.49 8.17
N TYR A 613 -13.90 -7.92 9.35
CA TYR A 613 -13.22 -9.23 9.51
C TYR A 613 -14.02 -10.38 8.91
N SER A 614 -15.34 -10.41 9.16
CA SER A 614 -16.21 -11.50 8.65
C SER A 614 -16.28 -11.50 7.12
N LEU A 615 -16.40 -10.33 6.51
CA LEU A 615 -16.45 -10.17 5.05
C LEU A 615 -15.11 -10.55 4.41
N GLU A 616 -14.01 -10.05 4.95
CA GLU A 616 -12.68 -10.25 4.40
C GLU A 616 -12.17 -11.68 4.60
N TYR A 617 -12.45 -12.31 5.73
CA TYR A 617 -12.14 -13.74 5.92
C TYR A 617 -12.89 -14.64 4.95
N SER A 618 -14.12 -14.30 4.58
CA SER A 618 -14.86 -15.04 3.55
C SER A 618 -14.18 -14.97 2.19
N MET A 619 -13.61 -13.82 1.83
CA MET A 619 -12.82 -13.67 0.62
C MET A 619 -11.48 -14.46 0.70
N ASN A 620 -10.83 -14.42 1.87
CA ASN A 620 -9.60 -15.19 2.08
C ASN A 620 -9.87 -16.70 1.96
N ASP A 621 -10.98 -17.19 2.52
CA ASP A 621 -11.41 -18.58 2.40
C ASP A 621 -11.68 -19.00 0.94
N TRP A 622 -12.21 -18.09 0.10
CA TRP A 622 -12.35 -18.30 -1.33
C TRP A 622 -10.97 -18.54 -1.98
N ALA A 623 -9.99 -17.70 -1.68
CA ALA A 623 -8.65 -17.84 -2.23
C ALA A 623 -7.96 -19.13 -1.77
N ILE A 624 -8.16 -19.51 -0.50
CA ILE A 624 -7.67 -20.79 0.04
C ILE A 624 -8.31 -21.97 -0.70
N ALA A 625 -9.64 -21.98 -0.88
CA ALA A 625 -10.32 -23.04 -1.59
C ALA A 625 -9.80 -23.19 -3.02
N GLN A 626 -9.67 -22.10 -3.75
CA GLN A 626 -9.16 -22.12 -5.12
C GLN A 626 -7.70 -22.60 -5.17
N SER A 627 -6.87 -22.23 -4.19
CA SER A 627 -5.48 -22.72 -4.09
C SER A 627 -5.42 -24.22 -3.78
N ILE A 628 -6.32 -24.72 -2.95
CA ILE A 628 -6.45 -26.16 -2.68
C ILE A 628 -6.81 -26.89 -3.98
N LYS A 629 -7.79 -26.37 -4.71
CA LYS A 629 -8.21 -26.95 -6.01
C LYS A 629 -7.03 -27.00 -6.98
N GLU A 630 -6.23 -25.95 -7.07
CA GLU A 630 -5.08 -25.86 -7.98
C GLU A 630 -3.97 -26.87 -7.63
N VAL A 631 -3.66 -27.03 -6.33
CA VAL A 631 -2.50 -27.81 -5.90
C VAL A 631 -2.86 -29.24 -5.56
N PHE A 632 -4.00 -29.50 -4.90
CA PHE A 632 -4.41 -30.81 -4.41
C PHE A 632 -5.57 -31.42 -5.20
N GLY A 633 -6.29 -30.60 -5.97
CA GLY A 633 -7.48 -31.01 -6.74
C GLY A 633 -8.79 -30.78 -5.99
N GLU A 634 -9.88 -30.70 -6.74
CA GLU A 634 -11.25 -30.42 -6.25
C GLU A 634 -11.81 -31.53 -5.34
N GLU A 635 -11.26 -32.74 -5.45
CA GLU A 635 -11.65 -33.89 -4.61
C GLU A 635 -11.07 -33.84 -3.18
N ASP A 636 -10.13 -32.92 -2.90
CA ASP A 636 -9.62 -32.75 -1.55
C ASP A 636 -10.76 -32.19 -0.64
N PRO A 637 -11.05 -32.85 0.50
CA PRO A 637 -12.19 -32.44 1.33
C PRO A 637 -12.07 -31.01 1.88
N ARG A 638 -10.88 -30.49 1.99
CA ARG A 638 -10.61 -29.10 2.42
C ARG A 638 -11.12 -28.09 1.39
N TYR A 639 -11.15 -28.43 0.10
CA TYR A 639 -11.76 -27.60 -0.92
C TYR A 639 -13.23 -27.28 -0.57
N THR A 640 -14.04 -28.31 -0.31
CA THR A 640 -15.44 -28.12 0.05
C THR A 640 -15.60 -27.34 1.34
N GLU A 641 -14.76 -27.60 2.36
CA GLU A 641 -14.75 -26.87 3.61
C GLU A 641 -14.58 -25.35 3.39
N PHE A 642 -13.49 -24.95 2.73
CA PHE A 642 -13.20 -23.52 2.51
C PHE A 642 -14.12 -22.88 1.47
N ALA A 643 -14.61 -23.64 0.47
CA ALA A 643 -15.63 -23.17 -0.45
C ALA A 643 -16.94 -22.79 0.27
N ASN A 644 -17.37 -23.58 1.25
CA ASN A 644 -18.53 -23.27 2.06
C ASN A 644 -18.28 -22.08 3.00
N ARG A 645 -17.10 -22.02 3.63
CA ARG A 645 -16.71 -20.89 4.49
C ARG A 645 -16.66 -19.57 3.71
N SER A 646 -16.32 -19.60 2.43
CA SER A 646 -16.32 -18.41 1.57
C SER A 646 -17.70 -17.76 1.40
N LYS A 647 -18.78 -18.42 1.84
CA LYS A 647 -20.17 -17.90 1.88
C LYS A 647 -20.55 -17.28 3.22
N ASN A 648 -19.69 -17.31 4.23
CA ASN A 648 -19.98 -16.82 5.57
C ASN A 648 -20.31 -15.32 5.62
N TRP A 649 -19.87 -14.52 4.60
CA TRP A 649 -20.22 -13.10 4.47
C TRP A 649 -21.73 -12.86 4.53
N GLN A 650 -22.56 -13.84 4.12
CA GLN A 650 -24.03 -13.74 4.14
C GLN A 650 -24.59 -13.61 5.57
N ALA A 651 -23.88 -14.17 6.57
CA ALA A 651 -24.30 -14.11 7.96
C ALA A 651 -24.35 -12.69 8.54
N GLN A 652 -23.63 -11.75 7.93
CA GLN A 652 -23.60 -10.35 8.37
C GLN A 652 -24.71 -9.48 7.76
N PHE A 653 -25.49 -10.00 6.81
CA PHE A 653 -26.55 -9.24 6.15
C PHE A 653 -27.86 -9.28 6.93
N ASP A 654 -28.36 -8.12 7.35
CA ASP A 654 -29.54 -7.98 8.19
C ASP A 654 -30.83 -7.95 7.35
N PHE A 655 -31.60 -9.04 7.36
CA PHE A 655 -32.90 -9.15 6.72
C PHE A 655 -34.08 -8.71 7.59
N GLY A 656 -33.94 -8.75 8.90
CA GLY A 656 -35.07 -8.67 9.83
C GLY A 656 -34.85 -7.86 11.09
N GLY A 657 -33.77 -7.09 11.18
CA GLY A 657 -33.43 -6.27 12.34
C GLY A 657 -34.41 -5.15 12.63
N LYS A 658 -34.21 -4.46 13.73
CA LYS A 658 -35.16 -3.44 14.24
C LYS A 658 -35.09 -2.13 13.41
N GLN A 659 -33.92 -1.80 12.86
CA GLN A 659 -33.69 -0.53 12.11
C GLN A 659 -32.72 -0.77 10.97
N TYR A 660 -32.89 -0.03 9.87
CA TYR A 660 -31.99 -0.06 8.71
C TYR A 660 -31.67 -1.48 8.23
N GLN A 661 -32.72 -2.24 7.86
CA GLN A 661 -32.58 -3.57 7.28
C GLN A 661 -31.97 -3.50 5.89
N GLY A 662 -31.39 -4.61 5.41
CA GLY A 662 -30.81 -4.72 4.08
C GLY A 662 -29.38 -4.22 3.99
N TRP A 663 -28.64 -4.27 5.11
CA TRP A 663 -27.25 -3.85 5.24
C TRP A 663 -26.42 -4.90 5.96
N PHE A 664 -25.12 -4.89 5.74
CA PHE A 664 -24.17 -5.60 6.60
C PHE A 664 -24.07 -4.90 7.94
N LYS A 665 -24.08 -5.67 9.01
CA LYS A 665 -23.96 -5.18 10.39
C LYS A 665 -23.15 -6.15 11.24
N ALA A 666 -22.57 -5.65 12.33
CA ALA A 666 -22.00 -6.51 13.35
C ALA A 666 -23.07 -7.35 14.06
N ARG A 667 -22.69 -8.53 14.51
CA ARG A 667 -23.50 -9.42 15.34
C ARG A 667 -22.79 -9.70 16.66
N ASP A 668 -23.56 -9.95 17.72
CA ASP A 668 -23.03 -10.39 18.99
C ASP A 668 -22.84 -11.92 19.07
N TYR A 669 -22.37 -12.41 20.21
CA TYR A 669 -22.17 -13.86 20.45
C TYR A 669 -23.46 -14.68 20.47
N ASP A 670 -24.64 -14.05 20.70
CA ASP A 670 -25.95 -14.69 20.67
C ASP A 670 -26.55 -14.68 19.25
N GLY A 671 -25.86 -14.08 18.28
CA GLY A 671 -26.29 -13.98 16.90
C GLY A 671 -27.24 -12.83 16.59
N GLU A 672 -27.46 -11.91 17.52
CA GLU A 672 -28.33 -10.75 17.32
C GLU A 672 -27.56 -9.63 16.62
N PHE A 673 -28.22 -8.91 15.70
CA PHE A 673 -27.64 -7.73 15.06
C PHE A 673 -27.54 -6.54 16.00
N ILE A 674 -26.42 -5.82 15.93
CA ILE A 674 -26.16 -4.68 16.80
C ILE A 674 -26.62 -3.40 16.10
N ASP A 675 -27.70 -2.79 16.63
CA ASP A 675 -28.27 -1.52 16.15
C ASP A 675 -27.66 -0.29 16.87
N ALA A 676 -26.48 -0.41 17.48
CA ALA A 676 -25.79 0.70 18.11
C ALA A 676 -24.98 1.50 17.07
N GLY A 677 -25.20 2.80 17.02
CA GLY A 677 -24.56 3.67 16.01
C GLY A 677 -23.07 3.86 16.22
N TRP A 678 -22.61 3.86 17.47
CA TRP A 678 -21.21 4.07 17.81
C TRP A 678 -20.86 3.35 19.12
N VAL A 679 -19.69 2.79 19.16
CA VAL A 679 -19.04 2.37 20.39
C VAL A 679 -17.80 3.23 20.57
N ASP A 680 -17.77 4.03 21.64
CA ASP A 680 -16.55 4.73 22.01
C ASP A 680 -15.48 3.69 22.33
N THR A 681 -14.52 3.56 21.43
CA THR A 681 -13.43 2.58 21.52
C THR A 681 -12.52 2.83 22.73
N ILE A 682 -12.56 4.06 23.31
CA ILE A 682 -11.81 4.42 24.51
C ILE A 682 -12.54 3.96 25.78
N THR A 683 -13.86 4.08 25.80
CA THR A 683 -14.67 3.78 26.99
C THR A 683 -15.47 2.48 26.87
N GLY A 684 -15.53 1.85 25.69
CA GLY A 684 -16.33 0.66 25.42
C GLY A 684 -17.84 0.89 25.55
N ARG A 685 -18.29 2.14 25.60
CA ARG A 685 -19.70 2.47 25.74
C ARG A 685 -20.35 2.62 24.39
N ALA A 686 -21.56 2.09 24.23
CA ALA A 686 -22.44 2.48 23.16
C ALA A 686 -22.74 3.99 23.33
N VAL A 687 -22.21 4.80 22.40
CA VAL A 687 -22.39 6.24 22.39
C VAL A 687 -23.24 6.61 21.19
N GLY A 688 -24.26 7.44 21.41
CA GLY A 688 -25.04 8.00 20.33
C GLY A 688 -26.28 7.21 19.95
N LYS A 689 -26.85 7.60 18.82
CA LYS A 689 -28.14 7.16 18.29
C LYS A 689 -28.04 5.82 17.58
N ASP A 690 -29.17 5.35 17.14
CA ASP A 690 -29.34 4.16 16.33
C ASP A 690 -28.33 4.08 15.17
N TRP A 691 -27.89 2.88 14.86
CA TRP A 691 -27.01 2.62 13.70
C TRP A 691 -27.61 3.17 12.41
N ARG A 692 -26.75 3.75 11.57
CA ARG A 692 -27.09 4.24 10.23
C ARG A 692 -25.98 3.84 9.24
N PRO A 693 -26.32 3.50 7.99
CA PRO A 693 -25.30 3.07 7.02
C PRO A 693 -24.31 4.16 6.59
N ASP A 694 -24.67 5.43 6.71
CA ASP A 694 -23.88 6.61 6.33
C ASP A 694 -22.99 7.15 7.47
N MET A 695 -23.01 6.49 8.62
CA MET A 695 -22.16 6.87 9.76
C MET A 695 -20.88 6.07 9.75
N PHE A 696 -19.74 6.74 10.01
CA PHE A 696 -18.51 6.04 10.35
C PHE A 696 -18.78 5.11 11.53
N ASN A 697 -18.44 3.84 11.39
CA ASN A 697 -18.91 2.81 12.31
C ASN A 697 -17.74 1.92 12.77
N TRP A 698 -17.67 1.70 14.07
CA TRP A 698 -16.66 0.85 14.72
C TRP A 698 -16.62 -0.60 14.20
N ALA A 699 -17.73 -1.11 13.65
CA ALA A 699 -17.82 -2.47 13.11
C ALA A 699 -17.11 -2.62 11.75
N PHE A 700 -16.82 -1.51 11.10
CA PHE A 700 -16.14 -1.47 9.81
C PHE A 700 -14.76 -0.82 9.93
N SER A 701 -13.78 -1.40 9.27
CA SER A 701 -12.43 -0.84 9.23
C SER A 701 -12.46 0.47 8.46
N GLU A 702 -12.17 1.56 9.15
CA GLU A 702 -11.98 2.89 8.59
C GLU A 702 -13.11 3.38 7.66
N SER A 703 -14.34 2.87 7.87
CA SER A 703 -15.42 2.98 6.89
C SER A 703 -16.80 3.05 7.53
N ASN A 704 -17.82 3.06 6.70
CA ASN A 704 -19.21 2.99 7.09
C ASN A 704 -19.93 1.81 6.43
N GLY A 705 -21.22 1.65 6.73
CA GLY A 705 -22.04 0.57 6.18
C GLY A 705 -22.21 0.64 4.65
N TRP A 706 -22.18 1.82 4.04
CA TRP A 706 -22.22 1.96 2.59
C TRP A 706 -20.97 1.42 1.93
N GLN A 707 -19.80 1.83 2.39
CA GLN A 707 -18.50 1.48 1.81
C GLN A 707 -18.23 -0.01 1.86
N TYR A 708 -18.53 -0.65 3.01
CA TYR A 708 -18.37 -2.10 3.13
C TYR A 708 -19.53 -2.93 2.55
N SER A 709 -20.65 -2.33 2.17
CA SER A 709 -21.77 -3.07 1.57
C SER A 709 -21.41 -3.80 0.27
N PHE A 710 -20.35 -3.41 -0.37
CA PHE A 710 -19.91 -4.00 -1.64
C PHE A 710 -18.62 -4.83 -1.51
N SER A 711 -18.10 -5.01 -0.29
CA SER A 711 -16.83 -5.73 -0.04
C SER A 711 -17.01 -7.26 -0.04
N VAL A 712 -17.56 -7.79 -1.12
CA VAL A 712 -17.73 -9.22 -1.41
C VAL A 712 -17.19 -9.51 -2.81
N GLN A 713 -15.96 -9.07 -3.09
CA GLN A 713 -15.36 -9.07 -4.42
C GLN A 713 -15.29 -10.48 -5.04
N HIS A 714 -15.17 -11.51 -4.23
CA HIS A 714 -15.09 -12.91 -4.65
C HIS A 714 -16.44 -13.52 -5.06
N ASP A 715 -17.58 -12.84 -4.76
CA ASP A 715 -18.93 -13.34 -5.05
C ASP A 715 -19.94 -12.21 -5.34
N ILE A 716 -19.61 -11.36 -6.31
CA ILE A 716 -20.48 -10.22 -6.69
C ILE A 716 -21.87 -10.69 -7.15
N HIS A 717 -21.97 -11.78 -7.90
CA HIS A 717 -23.28 -12.29 -8.30
C HIS A 717 -24.11 -12.75 -7.10
N GLY A 718 -23.48 -13.40 -6.11
CA GLY A 718 -24.15 -13.78 -4.85
C GLY A 718 -24.58 -12.55 -4.05
N LEU A 719 -23.76 -11.50 -4.00
CA LEU A 719 -24.09 -10.24 -3.35
C LEU A 719 -25.32 -9.57 -4.02
N ILE A 720 -25.34 -9.51 -5.36
CA ILE A 720 -26.46 -8.98 -6.11
C ILE A 720 -27.72 -9.79 -5.81
N ASP A 721 -27.65 -11.13 -5.77
CA ASP A 721 -28.79 -11.98 -5.45
C ASP A 721 -29.30 -11.74 -4.03
N LEU A 722 -28.41 -11.63 -3.04
CA LEU A 722 -28.77 -11.38 -1.66
C LEU A 722 -29.47 -10.03 -1.49
N MET A 723 -28.88 -8.96 -1.98
CA MET A 723 -29.43 -7.61 -1.87
C MET A 723 -30.76 -7.48 -2.63
N THR A 724 -30.81 -8.01 -3.85
CA THR A 724 -32.03 -7.99 -4.67
C THR A 724 -33.18 -8.77 -4.00
N ARG A 725 -32.90 -9.93 -3.37
CA ARG A 725 -33.92 -10.67 -2.63
C ARG A 725 -34.54 -9.83 -1.51
N PHE A 726 -33.74 -9.05 -0.81
CA PHE A 726 -34.22 -8.10 0.19
C PHE A 726 -35.04 -6.98 -0.46
N ASP A 727 -34.53 -6.32 -1.49
CA ASP A 727 -35.16 -5.17 -2.12
C ASP A 727 -36.47 -5.53 -2.81
N LYS A 728 -36.63 -6.76 -3.31
CA LYS A 728 -37.90 -7.30 -3.84
C LYS A 728 -38.99 -7.39 -2.79
N THR A 729 -38.67 -7.43 -1.51
CA THR A 729 -39.71 -7.34 -0.45
C THR A 729 -40.42 -5.98 -0.46
N GLN A 730 -39.73 -4.95 -0.93
CA GLN A 730 -40.22 -3.57 -1.05
C GLN A 730 -40.74 -3.24 -2.45
N ASN A 731 -40.14 -3.83 -3.50
CA ASN A 731 -40.47 -3.61 -4.90
C ASN A 731 -40.50 -4.93 -5.70
N PRO A 732 -41.56 -5.75 -5.56
CA PRO A 732 -41.62 -7.10 -6.10
C PRO A 732 -41.51 -7.23 -7.62
N GLU A 733 -41.91 -6.19 -8.37
CA GLU A 733 -41.98 -6.21 -9.83
C GLU A 733 -40.67 -5.72 -10.49
N ALA A 734 -39.71 -5.22 -9.71
CA ALA A 734 -38.47 -4.71 -10.26
C ALA A 734 -37.51 -5.85 -10.67
N GLU A 735 -36.74 -5.62 -11.75
CA GLU A 735 -35.72 -6.55 -12.20
C GLU A 735 -34.50 -6.57 -11.27
N ARG A 736 -33.82 -7.71 -11.23
CA ARG A 736 -32.63 -7.94 -10.38
C ARG A 736 -31.54 -6.88 -10.58
N GLY A 737 -31.18 -6.65 -11.84
CA GLY A 737 -30.11 -5.69 -12.18
C GLY A 737 -30.50 -4.26 -11.86
N ASP A 738 -31.76 -3.88 -12.06
CA ASP A 738 -32.25 -2.52 -11.78
C ASP A 738 -32.25 -2.20 -10.28
N LEU A 739 -32.56 -3.16 -9.43
CA LEU A 739 -32.53 -2.99 -7.97
C LEU A 739 -31.10 -2.77 -7.45
N PHE A 740 -30.15 -3.56 -7.90
CA PHE A 740 -28.76 -3.38 -7.51
C PHE A 740 -28.17 -2.09 -8.06
N ALA A 741 -28.48 -1.75 -9.35
CA ALA A 741 -28.09 -0.47 -9.93
C ALA A 741 -28.65 0.71 -9.15
N ALA A 742 -29.89 0.63 -8.64
CA ALA A 742 -30.48 1.69 -7.82
C ALA A 742 -29.74 1.87 -6.49
N ARG A 743 -29.26 0.80 -5.85
CA ARG A 743 -28.38 0.91 -4.67
C ARG A 743 -27.06 1.60 -4.99
N LEU A 744 -26.43 1.25 -6.11
CA LEU A 744 -25.24 1.93 -6.56
C LEU A 744 -25.53 3.41 -6.88
N ASP A 745 -26.65 3.74 -7.53
CA ASP A 745 -27.05 5.12 -7.82
C ASP A 745 -27.23 5.93 -6.52
N GLU A 746 -27.82 5.32 -5.48
CA GLU A 746 -27.96 5.95 -4.15
C GLU A 746 -26.59 6.15 -3.49
N TYR A 747 -25.70 5.15 -3.55
CA TYR A 747 -24.33 5.25 -3.06
C TYR A 747 -23.56 6.44 -3.67
N TRP A 748 -23.67 6.65 -4.97
CA TRP A 748 -22.98 7.73 -5.68
C TRP A 748 -23.64 9.10 -5.50
N SER A 749 -24.89 9.17 -5.12
CA SER A 749 -25.66 10.43 -4.98
C SER A 749 -25.86 10.91 -3.55
N THR A 750 -25.66 10.05 -2.56
CA THR A 750 -25.85 10.33 -1.13
C THR A 750 -24.50 10.60 -0.48
N TYR A 751 -24.35 11.74 0.20
CA TYR A 751 -23.12 12.06 0.93
C TYR A 751 -23.21 11.68 2.41
N PRO A 752 -22.09 11.30 3.04
CA PRO A 752 -22.04 11.06 4.47
C PRO A 752 -22.49 12.30 5.27
N ASP A 753 -23.30 12.09 6.29
CA ASP A 753 -23.69 13.19 7.19
C ASP A 753 -22.56 13.48 8.18
N ARG A 754 -21.67 14.40 7.79
CA ARG A 754 -20.53 14.82 8.61
C ARG A 754 -20.92 15.56 9.89
N ASN A 755 -22.21 15.94 10.04
CA ASN A 755 -22.74 16.65 11.20
C ASN A 755 -23.54 15.75 12.14
N ALA A 756 -23.68 14.46 11.84
CA ALA A 756 -24.44 13.52 12.64
C ALA A 756 -23.69 13.10 13.90
N GLY A 757 -23.69 13.96 14.89
CA GLY A 757 -23.17 13.65 16.23
C GLY A 757 -21.64 13.62 16.32
N ASP A 758 -21.12 12.93 17.32
CA ASP A 758 -19.68 12.85 17.62
C ASP A 758 -18.85 12.07 16.60
N ASN A 759 -19.37 11.85 15.40
CA ASN A 759 -18.73 11.13 14.32
C ASN A 759 -17.76 12.02 13.56
N GLN A 760 -16.50 11.97 13.93
CA GLN A 760 -15.44 12.52 13.10
C GLN A 760 -15.06 11.46 12.06
N PHE A 761 -15.31 11.76 10.77
CA PHE A 761 -14.70 10.99 9.70
C PHE A 761 -13.19 11.08 9.85
N PRO A 762 -12.46 9.96 9.72
CA PRO A 762 -11.01 9.98 9.73
C PRO A 762 -10.45 10.96 8.70
N VAL A 763 -9.29 11.54 8.98
CA VAL A 763 -8.63 12.52 8.08
C VAL A 763 -8.30 11.92 6.72
N PHE A 764 -8.09 10.61 6.63
CA PHE A 764 -7.83 9.87 5.40
C PHE A 764 -9.11 9.55 4.61
N ASN A 765 -10.30 9.77 5.15
CA ASN A 765 -11.57 9.53 4.46
C ASN A 765 -11.88 10.70 3.52
N THR A 766 -11.17 10.77 2.41
CA THR A 766 -11.11 11.88 1.46
C THR A 766 -11.39 11.41 0.03
N GLY A 767 -11.50 12.35 -0.91
CA GLY A 767 -11.82 12.03 -2.30
C GLY A 767 -13.25 11.52 -2.49
N ASN A 768 -14.18 12.03 -1.67
CA ASN A 768 -15.57 11.57 -1.67
C ASN A 768 -16.33 11.95 -2.95
N VAL A 769 -16.98 10.95 -3.53
CA VAL A 769 -18.03 11.11 -4.55
C VAL A 769 -19.26 10.34 -4.05
N GLY A 770 -20.24 11.04 -3.50
CA GLY A 770 -21.30 10.38 -2.72
C GLY A 770 -20.74 9.71 -1.47
N GLN A 771 -21.04 8.44 -1.26
CA GLN A 771 -20.49 7.61 -0.18
C GLN A 771 -19.11 7.02 -0.52
N HIS A 772 -18.72 7.05 -1.82
CA HIS A 772 -17.42 6.56 -2.26
C HIS A 772 -16.27 7.38 -1.68
N VAL A 773 -15.22 6.72 -1.24
CA VAL A 773 -14.02 7.31 -0.64
C VAL A 773 -12.79 6.79 -1.35
N GLN A 774 -12.35 7.48 -2.40
CA GLN A 774 -11.16 7.04 -3.16
C GLN A 774 -9.88 7.08 -2.33
N GLY A 775 -9.82 7.92 -1.30
CA GLY A 775 -8.66 8.05 -0.43
C GLY A 775 -8.51 6.94 0.61
N ASN A 776 -9.32 5.87 0.53
CA ASN A 776 -9.23 4.68 1.37
C ASN A 776 -9.73 3.45 0.61
N GLU A 777 -9.18 2.25 0.87
CA GLU A 777 -9.21 1.10 0.00
C GLU A 777 -10.53 0.30 -0.08
N PRO A 778 -11.40 0.25 0.95
CA PRO A 778 -12.51 -0.71 1.00
C PRO A 778 -13.45 -0.68 -0.21
N ASP A 779 -13.57 0.45 -0.89
CA ASP A 779 -14.57 0.66 -1.95
C ASP A 779 -14.03 1.07 -3.32
N ILE A 780 -12.68 1.05 -3.51
CA ILE A 780 -12.07 1.46 -4.81
C ILE A 780 -12.50 0.59 -6.01
N HIS A 781 -13.05 -0.60 -5.78
CA HIS A 781 -13.59 -1.50 -6.81
C HIS A 781 -15.05 -1.18 -7.20
N VAL A 782 -15.78 -0.42 -6.37
CA VAL A 782 -17.23 -0.19 -6.53
C VAL A 782 -17.63 0.45 -7.87
N PRO A 783 -16.83 1.36 -8.48
CA PRO A 783 -17.18 1.92 -9.79
C PRO A 783 -17.41 0.87 -10.88
N TYR A 784 -16.75 -0.28 -10.79
CA TYR A 784 -16.81 -1.35 -11.79
C TYR A 784 -18.00 -2.30 -11.60
N LEU A 785 -18.74 -2.21 -10.50
CA LEU A 785 -19.84 -3.11 -10.20
C LEU A 785 -21.06 -2.93 -11.11
N TYR A 786 -21.20 -1.80 -11.76
CA TYR A 786 -22.23 -1.60 -12.78
C TYR A 786 -22.10 -2.56 -13.98
N ASN A 787 -20.90 -3.11 -14.21
CA ASN A 787 -20.67 -4.11 -15.26
C ASN A 787 -21.46 -5.39 -15.02
N TYR A 788 -21.65 -5.79 -13.75
CA TYR A 788 -22.36 -6.99 -13.35
C TYR A 788 -23.89 -6.92 -13.48
N VAL A 789 -24.42 -5.72 -13.80
CA VAL A 789 -25.86 -5.47 -14.00
C VAL A 789 -26.16 -4.85 -15.35
N GLY A 790 -25.22 -4.92 -16.30
CA GLY A 790 -25.40 -4.47 -17.68
C GLY A 790 -25.55 -2.96 -17.86
N GLN A 791 -25.02 -2.17 -16.92
CA GLN A 791 -25.06 -0.70 -16.95
C GLN A 791 -23.65 -0.05 -16.90
N PRO A 792 -22.67 -0.52 -17.72
CA PRO A 792 -21.27 -0.11 -17.61
C PRO A 792 -21.07 1.42 -17.80
N TRP A 793 -21.94 2.10 -18.53
CA TRP A 793 -21.84 3.56 -18.75
C TRP A 793 -21.89 4.35 -17.42
N LYS A 794 -22.61 3.86 -16.41
CA LYS A 794 -22.65 4.50 -15.09
C LYS A 794 -21.30 4.36 -14.39
N GLY A 795 -20.68 3.18 -14.46
CA GLY A 795 -19.33 2.95 -13.97
C GLY A 795 -18.30 3.85 -14.65
N GLN A 796 -18.39 4.00 -15.97
CA GLN A 796 -17.52 4.90 -16.75
C GLN A 796 -17.62 6.34 -16.26
N ALA A 797 -18.83 6.83 -15.96
CA ALA A 797 -19.04 8.16 -15.39
C ALA A 797 -18.44 8.29 -13.99
N ALA A 798 -18.64 7.29 -13.11
CA ALA A 798 -18.09 7.26 -11.76
C ALA A 798 -16.55 7.26 -11.78
N ILE A 799 -15.92 6.41 -12.58
CA ILE A 799 -14.47 6.34 -12.75
C ILE A 799 -13.91 7.70 -13.21
N ALA A 800 -14.55 8.35 -14.18
CA ALA A 800 -14.12 9.66 -14.66
C ALA A 800 -14.23 10.74 -13.57
N ALA A 801 -15.31 10.75 -12.76
CA ALA A 801 -15.49 11.68 -11.65
C ALA A 801 -14.41 11.51 -10.59
N VAL A 802 -14.16 10.28 -10.14
CA VAL A 802 -13.09 9.95 -9.18
C VAL A 802 -11.73 10.38 -9.70
N THR A 803 -11.42 10.08 -10.98
CA THR A 803 -10.17 10.49 -11.61
C THR A 803 -9.94 12.00 -11.55
N ASN A 804 -10.95 12.77 -11.91
CA ASN A 804 -10.85 14.24 -11.94
C ASN A 804 -10.67 14.86 -10.55
N ILE A 805 -11.19 14.23 -9.51
CA ILE A 805 -11.09 14.72 -8.13
C ILE A 805 -9.73 14.34 -7.54
N CYS A 806 -9.32 13.09 -7.66
CA CYS A 806 -8.26 12.49 -6.87
C CYS A 806 -6.89 12.44 -7.53
N TYR A 807 -6.78 12.56 -8.86
CA TYR A 807 -5.50 12.36 -9.54
C TYR A 807 -5.10 13.57 -10.38
N LYS A 808 -4.03 14.26 -9.94
CA LYS A 808 -3.56 15.52 -10.55
C LYS A 808 -2.04 15.58 -10.56
N ASN A 809 -1.47 16.29 -11.53
CA ASN A 809 -0.05 16.58 -11.57
C ASN A 809 0.32 17.76 -10.65
N THR A 810 0.08 17.59 -9.34
CA THR A 810 0.40 18.57 -8.29
C THR A 810 0.86 17.83 -7.03
N ALA A 811 1.52 18.52 -6.10
CA ALA A 811 1.93 17.92 -4.83
C ALA A 811 0.76 17.31 -4.04
N ASP A 812 -0.45 17.91 -4.14
CA ASP A 812 -1.68 17.41 -3.54
C ASP A 812 -2.44 16.43 -4.46
N GLY A 813 -1.77 15.84 -5.44
CA GLY A 813 -2.38 15.12 -6.56
C GLY A 813 -2.84 13.70 -6.26
N ILE A 814 -2.79 13.24 -5.00
CA ILE A 814 -3.38 11.99 -4.51
C ILE A 814 -4.27 12.34 -3.34
N CYS A 815 -5.53 11.88 -3.35
CA CYS A 815 -6.54 12.36 -2.40
C CYS A 815 -6.52 11.69 -1.01
N GLY A 816 -5.75 10.65 -0.81
CA GLY A 816 -5.56 9.93 0.45
C GLY A 816 -4.15 9.37 0.54
N ASN A 817 -3.89 8.55 1.55
CA ASN A 817 -2.64 7.80 1.63
C ASN A 817 -2.47 6.96 0.36
N ASP A 818 -1.29 6.99 -0.25
CA ASP A 818 -1.03 6.18 -1.45
C ASP A 818 -0.89 4.68 -1.15
N ASP A 819 -0.72 4.34 0.13
CA ASP A 819 -0.66 3.01 0.73
C ASP A 819 0.17 2.04 -0.11
N PHE A 820 1.49 2.34 -0.13
CA PHE A 820 2.50 1.57 -0.86
C PHE A 820 2.19 1.42 -2.35
N GLY A 821 1.61 2.48 -2.93
CA GLY A 821 1.30 2.55 -4.34
C GLY A 821 -0.07 1.97 -4.72
N THR A 822 -0.95 1.68 -3.76
CA THR A 822 -2.28 1.08 -4.06
C THR A 822 -3.17 2.03 -4.83
N LEU A 823 -3.31 3.29 -4.38
CA LEU A 823 -4.10 4.28 -5.10
C LEU A 823 -3.47 4.62 -6.47
N SER A 824 -2.15 4.66 -6.53
CA SER A 824 -1.39 4.83 -7.76
C SER A 824 -1.61 3.66 -8.74
N ALA A 825 -1.53 2.41 -8.30
CA ALA A 825 -1.79 1.23 -9.13
C ALA A 825 -3.24 1.17 -9.62
N TRP A 826 -4.21 1.59 -8.80
CA TRP A 826 -5.60 1.76 -9.23
C TRP A 826 -5.69 2.76 -10.39
N PHE A 827 -4.98 3.90 -10.29
CA PHE A 827 -4.95 4.88 -11.37
C PHE A 827 -4.29 4.33 -12.65
N VAL A 828 -3.24 3.52 -12.52
CA VAL A 828 -2.62 2.84 -13.68
C VAL A 828 -3.66 1.95 -14.38
N PHE A 829 -4.32 1.05 -13.66
CA PHE A 829 -5.37 0.19 -14.21
C PHE A 829 -6.50 1.00 -14.85
N ARG A 830 -7.00 1.99 -14.13
CA ARG A 830 -8.06 2.88 -14.63
C ARG A 830 -7.64 3.55 -15.95
N ALA A 831 -6.40 4.01 -16.05
CA ALA A 831 -5.88 4.67 -17.24
C ALA A 831 -5.76 3.71 -18.44
N LEU A 832 -5.46 2.45 -18.17
CA LEU A 832 -5.47 1.37 -19.17
C LEU A 832 -6.89 0.96 -19.59
N GLY A 833 -7.90 1.31 -18.81
CA GLY A 833 -9.31 1.06 -19.11
C GLY A 833 -9.89 -0.24 -18.55
N PHE A 834 -9.24 -0.87 -17.57
CA PHE A 834 -9.74 -2.07 -16.89
C PHE A 834 -9.20 -2.15 -15.46
N TYR A 835 -9.82 -2.95 -14.59
CA TYR A 835 -9.43 -3.13 -13.19
C TYR A 835 -9.93 -4.48 -12.66
N PRO A 836 -9.16 -5.21 -11.82
CA PRO A 836 -9.59 -6.48 -11.26
C PRO A 836 -10.44 -6.26 -9.99
N VAL A 837 -11.76 -6.44 -10.07
CA VAL A 837 -12.65 -6.35 -8.89
C VAL A 837 -12.29 -7.43 -7.87
N ASN A 838 -12.14 -8.67 -8.30
CA ASN A 838 -11.53 -9.74 -7.50
C ASN A 838 -10.08 -9.92 -7.95
N ALA A 839 -9.16 -9.44 -7.14
CA ALA A 839 -7.75 -9.27 -7.46
C ALA A 839 -7.04 -10.56 -7.95
N SER A 840 -7.50 -11.74 -7.53
CA SER A 840 -6.86 -13.03 -7.86
C SER A 840 -7.70 -13.96 -8.75
N SER A 841 -8.78 -13.44 -9.32
CA SER A 841 -9.65 -14.25 -10.18
C SER A 841 -9.16 -14.40 -11.63
N GLY A 842 -8.19 -13.59 -12.04
CA GLY A 842 -7.78 -13.48 -13.43
C GLY A 842 -8.79 -12.76 -14.35
N ILE A 843 -9.81 -12.11 -13.78
CA ILE A 843 -10.81 -11.30 -14.50
C ILE A 843 -10.53 -9.82 -14.25
N TYR A 844 -10.62 -9.01 -15.30
CA TYR A 844 -10.42 -7.56 -15.26
C TYR A 844 -11.63 -6.87 -15.88
N GLU A 845 -12.39 -6.15 -15.11
CA GLU A 845 -13.59 -5.45 -15.52
C GLU A 845 -13.21 -4.20 -16.32
N ILE A 846 -13.89 -3.99 -17.46
CA ILE A 846 -13.65 -2.83 -18.31
C ILE A 846 -14.29 -1.59 -17.71
N GLY A 847 -13.48 -0.55 -17.55
CA GLY A 847 -13.88 0.80 -17.15
C GLY A 847 -13.95 1.75 -18.34
N THR A 848 -13.17 2.82 -18.30
CA THR A 848 -13.01 3.79 -19.39
C THR A 848 -11.54 4.11 -19.58
N PRO A 849 -10.95 3.96 -20.79
CA PRO A 849 -9.55 4.29 -21.03
C PRO A 849 -9.29 5.79 -20.89
N LEU A 850 -8.04 6.16 -20.60
CA LEU A 850 -7.63 7.55 -20.44
C LEU A 850 -6.80 8.05 -21.63
N PHE A 851 -6.08 7.16 -22.30
CA PHE A 851 -5.13 7.46 -23.35
C PHE A 851 -5.65 7.07 -24.73
N GLU A 852 -5.19 7.78 -25.77
CA GLU A 852 -5.45 7.41 -27.17
C GLU A 852 -4.89 6.03 -27.49
N SER A 853 -3.74 5.69 -26.88
CA SER A 853 -3.15 4.36 -26.95
C SER A 853 -2.35 4.07 -25.69
N ALA A 854 -2.43 2.83 -25.22
CA ALA A 854 -1.60 2.27 -24.16
C ALA A 854 -1.13 0.88 -24.58
N SER A 855 0.19 0.65 -24.63
CA SER A 855 0.79 -0.64 -25.01
C SER A 855 1.54 -1.22 -23.84
N ILE A 856 1.22 -2.43 -23.44
CA ILE A 856 1.82 -3.17 -22.31
C ILE A 856 2.74 -4.25 -22.90
N ASP A 857 4.00 -4.26 -22.49
CA ASP A 857 4.91 -5.37 -22.75
C ASP A 857 4.58 -6.51 -21.78
N VAL A 858 4.01 -7.60 -22.30
CA VAL A 858 3.61 -8.75 -21.51
C VAL A 858 4.65 -9.89 -21.55
N GLY A 859 5.85 -9.55 -21.98
CA GLY A 859 6.95 -10.52 -22.12
C GLY A 859 6.89 -11.34 -23.43
N ASN A 860 7.86 -12.21 -23.64
CA ASN A 860 7.96 -13.10 -24.81
C ASN A 860 7.85 -12.39 -26.18
N ASN A 861 8.22 -11.11 -26.27
CA ASN A 861 8.03 -10.23 -27.41
C ASN A 861 6.55 -10.05 -27.80
N GLN A 862 5.64 -10.17 -26.86
CA GLN A 862 4.22 -9.92 -27.04
C GLN A 862 3.84 -8.57 -26.42
N LYS A 863 2.88 -7.91 -27.02
CA LYS A 863 2.31 -6.66 -26.49
C LYS A 863 0.80 -6.75 -26.46
N PHE A 864 0.21 -6.27 -25.38
CA PHE A 864 -1.23 -6.00 -25.30
C PHE A 864 -1.44 -4.51 -25.47
N THR A 865 -2.22 -4.10 -26.44
CA THR A 865 -2.44 -2.69 -26.75
C THR A 865 -3.90 -2.34 -26.59
N VAL A 866 -4.20 -1.26 -25.86
CA VAL A 866 -5.51 -0.63 -25.78
C VAL A 866 -5.47 0.64 -26.60
N THR A 867 -6.38 0.78 -27.58
CA THR A 867 -6.55 2.00 -28.35
C THR A 867 -7.94 2.58 -28.12
N ALA A 868 -8.05 3.91 -28.00
CA ALA A 868 -9.31 4.58 -27.73
C ALA A 868 -9.50 5.79 -28.64
N LYS A 869 -10.18 5.56 -29.76
CA LYS A 869 -10.48 6.61 -30.74
C LYS A 869 -11.42 7.64 -30.12
N ASN A 870 -11.09 8.91 -30.29
CA ASN A 870 -11.86 10.08 -29.79
C ASN A 870 -11.88 10.21 -28.26
N VAL A 871 -11.06 9.51 -27.50
CA VAL A 871 -11.00 9.71 -26.05
C VAL A 871 -10.66 11.15 -25.71
N SER A 872 -11.36 11.72 -24.74
CA SER A 872 -11.11 13.07 -24.20
C SER A 872 -11.70 13.18 -22.81
N ARG A 873 -11.57 14.34 -22.16
CA ARG A 873 -12.20 14.60 -20.85
C ARG A 873 -13.73 14.54 -20.89
N GLU A 874 -14.34 14.78 -22.07
CA GLU A 874 -15.78 14.71 -22.32
C GLU A 874 -16.20 13.36 -22.91
N ASN A 875 -15.38 12.79 -23.79
CA ASN A 875 -15.66 11.53 -24.47
C ASN A 875 -15.22 10.34 -23.61
N ILE A 876 -15.94 10.07 -22.55
CA ILE A 876 -15.65 9.05 -21.56
C ILE A 876 -16.43 7.74 -21.74
N PHE A 877 -17.46 7.73 -22.61
CA PHE A 877 -18.36 6.59 -22.78
C PHE A 877 -17.95 5.73 -23.98
N ILE A 878 -17.84 4.42 -23.77
CA ILE A 878 -17.57 3.45 -24.83
C ILE A 878 -18.78 3.35 -25.75
N GLN A 879 -18.58 3.65 -27.04
CA GLN A 879 -19.61 3.53 -28.07
C GLN A 879 -19.56 2.16 -28.75
N SER A 880 -18.38 1.61 -28.96
CA SER A 880 -18.14 0.26 -29.47
C SER A 880 -16.76 -0.21 -29.08
N ALA A 881 -16.56 -1.52 -29.08
CA ALA A 881 -15.26 -2.13 -28.84
C ALA A 881 -14.97 -3.26 -29.82
N ARG A 882 -13.68 -3.50 -30.11
CA ARG A 882 -13.18 -4.66 -30.85
C ARG A 882 -11.98 -5.27 -30.14
N TYR A 883 -11.88 -6.59 -30.20
CA TYR A 883 -10.70 -7.33 -29.74
C TYR A 883 -10.11 -8.10 -30.91
N ASN A 884 -8.87 -7.80 -31.30
CA ASN A 884 -8.20 -8.36 -32.47
C ASN A 884 -9.06 -8.24 -33.75
N GLY A 885 -9.68 -7.07 -33.96
CA GLY A 885 -10.51 -6.74 -35.11
C GLY A 885 -11.90 -7.36 -35.13
N LYS A 886 -12.32 -8.09 -34.09
CA LYS A 886 -13.67 -8.68 -33.93
C LYS A 886 -14.48 -7.87 -32.94
N ASP A 887 -15.78 -7.72 -33.19
CA ASP A 887 -16.67 -7.01 -32.28
C ASP A 887 -16.59 -7.63 -30.87
N PHE A 888 -16.50 -6.76 -29.87
CA PHE A 888 -16.28 -7.12 -28.47
C PHE A 888 -17.27 -6.36 -27.58
N ASN A 889 -18.23 -7.10 -27.00
CA ASN A 889 -19.27 -6.51 -26.16
C ASN A 889 -19.14 -6.88 -24.69
N ARG A 890 -18.25 -7.84 -24.36
CA ARG A 890 -18.00 -8.19 -22.97
C ARG A 890 -17.47 -7.00 -22.19
N THR A 891 -17.87 -6.92 -20.92
CA THR A 891 -17.44 -5.86 -20.01
C THR A 891 -16.24 -6.29 -19.16
N TYR A 892 -15.51 -7.31 -19.59
CA TYR A 892 -14.33 -7.84 -18.92
C TYR A 892 -13.32 -8.45 -19.89
N LEU A 893 -12.07 -8.53 -19.42
CA LEU A 893 -10.97 -9.28 -20.02
C LEU A 893 -10.53 -10.41 -19.09
N THR A 894 -9.87 -11.42 -19.63
CA THR A 894 -9.15 -12.42 -18.82
C THR A 894 -7.65 -12.13 -18.79
N HIS A 895 -6.96 -12.61 -17.75
CA HIS A 895 -5.52 -12.50 -17.65
C HIS A 895 -4.81 -13.13 -18.85
N ASP A 896 -5.28 -14.29 -19.30
CA ASP A 896 -4.72 -15.00 -20.46
C ASP A 896 -4.84 -14.16 -21.74
N GLU A 897 -5.95 -13.43 -21.95
CA GLU A 897 -6.10 -12.55 -23.11
C GLU A 897 -5.10 -11.40 -23.07
N ILE A 898 -4.84 -10.80 -21.89
CA ILE A 898 -3.84 -9.76 -21.73
C ILE A 898 -2.45 -10.32 -22.02
N MET A 899 -2.10 -11.44 -21.38
CA MET A 899 -0.75 -12.04 -21.50
C MET A 899 -0.48 -12.70 -22.86
N TYR A 900 -1.53 -13.09 -23.58
CA TYR A 900 -1.41 -13.54 -24.97
C TYR A 900 -0.99 -12.41 -25.92
N GLY A 901 -1.33 -11.17 -25.53
CA GLY A 901 -1.13 -9.99 -26.36
C GLY A 901 -2.27 -9.79 -27.38
N GLY A 902 -2.20 -8.69 -28.10
CA GLY A 902 -3.23 -8.31 -29.05
C GLY A 902 -3.68 -6.88 -28.90
N GLU A 903 -4.80 -6.53 -29.53
CA GLU A 903 -5.32 -5.17 -29.54
C GLU A 903 -6.78 -5.12 -29.09
N LEU A 904 -7.08 -4.27 -28.11
CA LEU A 904 -8.41 -3.89 -27.68
C LEU A 904 -8.67 -2.45 -28.16
N GLU A 905 -9.60 -2.31 -29.09
CA GLU A 905 -9.94 -1.04 -29.72
C GLU A 905 -11.27 -0.51 -29.17
N PHE A 906 -11.31 0.74 -28.70
CA PHE A 906 -12.51 1.43 -28.28
C PHE A 906 -12.80 2.62 -29.19
N VAL A 907 -14.08 2.91 -29.40
CA VAL A 907 -14.57 4.18 -29.91
C VAL A 907 -15.31 4.90 -28.80
N MET A 908 -14.84 6.10 -28.46
CA MET A 908 -15.35 6.87 -27.32
C MET A 908 -16.30 7.99 -27.78
N GLY A 909 -17.20 8.40 -26.91
CA GLY A 909 -18.13 9.49 -27.16
C GLY A 909 -18.58 10.18 -25.85
N ASP A 910 -19.30 11.32 -26.04
CA ASP A 910 -19.77 12.19 -24.96
C ASP A 910 -21.12 11.78 -24.33
N LYS A 911 -21.75 10.73 -24.88
CA LYS A 911 -23.06 10.26 -24.42
C LYS A 911 -23.03 8.83 -23.96
N PRO A 912 -23.76 8.49 -22.86
CA PRO A 912 -23.90 7.11 -22.41
C PRO A 912 -24.42 6.19 -23.52
N ASN A 913 -23.74 5.06 -23.74
CA ASN A 913 -24.22 3.99 -24.60
C ASN A 913 -24.83 2.88 -23.75
N GLN A 914 -26.15 2.78 -23.72
CA GLN A 914 -26.87 1.81 -22.90
C GLN A 914 -26.96 0.41 -23.56
N ARG A 915 -26.35 0.18 -24.72
CA ARG A 915 -26.42 -1.10 -25.44
C ARG A 915 -25.14 -1.91 -25.31
N TRP A 916 -23.99 -1.25 -25.31
CA TRP A 916 -22.71 -1.94 -25.15
C TRP A 916 -22.60 -2.54 -23.75
N GLY A 917 -22.31 -3.84 -23.65
CA GLY A 917 -22.12 -4.53 -22.37
C GLY A 917 -23.42 -4.74 -21.57
N SER A 918 -24.61 -4.65 -22.21
CA SER A 918 -25.90 -4.73 -21.49
C SER A 918 -26.53 -6.13 -21.48
N LEU A 919 -26.01 -7.06 -22.27
CA LEU A 919 -26.58 -8.40 -22.36
C LEU A 919 -25.97 -9.31 -21.29
N GLU A 920 -26.73 -10.26 -20.75
CA GLU A 920 -26.27 -11.21 -19.73
C GLU A 920 -24.97 -11.93 -20.10
N GLN A 921 -24.81 -12.31 -21.37
CA GLN A 921 -23.58 -12.94 -21.87
C GLN A 921 -22.34 -12.03 -21.91
N ASP A 922 -22.53 -10.73 -21.80
CA ASP A 922 -21.47 -9.72 -21.85
C ASP A 922 -20.96 -9.34 -20.44
N LEU A 923 -21.68 -9.75 -19.38
CA LEU A 923 -21.37 -9.47 -17.98
C LEU A 923 -20.16 -10.28 -17.50
N PRO A 924 -19.43 -9.82 -16.47
CA PRO A 924 -18.38 -10.60 -15.86
C PRO A 924 -18.91 -11.94 -15.33
N PRO A 925 -18.13 -13.04 -15.43
CA PRO A 925 -18.58 -14.36 -15.01
C PRO A 925 -18.76 -14.45 -13.47
N ALA A 926 -19.62 -15.37 -13.04
CA ALA A 926 -19.75 -15.69 -11.63
C ALA A 926 -18.45 -16.34 -11.12
N GLN A 927 -17.97 -15.86 -9.97
CA GLN A 927 -16.72 -16.34 -9.34
C GLN A 927 -16.97 -16.98 -7.98
N GLY A 928 -18.15 -16.79 -7.40
CA GLY A 928 -18.53 -17.40 -6.13
C GLY A 928 -18.55 -18.92 -6.22
N ILE A 929 -18.04 -19.59 -5.19
CA ILE A 929 -17.98 -21.04 -5.04
C ILE A 929 -18.72 -21.47 -3.77
N GLY A 930 -19.01 -22.75 -3.63
CA GLY A 930 -19.79 -23.27 -2.50
C GLY A 930 -21.29 -23.04 -2.67
N GLU A 931 -22.07 -23.61 -1.76
CA GLU A 931 -23.52 -23.50 -1.77
C GLU A 931 -23.98 -22.22 -1.06
N PHE A 932 -25.01 -21.60 -1.58
CA PHE A 932 -25.68 -20.49 -0.90
C PHE A 932 -26.24 -21.01 0.43
N LEU A 933 -26.04 -20.26 1.52
CA LEU A 933 -26.63 -20.65 2.80
C LEU A 933 -28.15 -20.66 2.65
N HIS A 934 -28.79 -21.83 2.89
CA HIS A 934 -30.24 -21.90 2.94
C HIS A 934 -30.78 -21.06 4.08
N GLU A 935 -32.00 -20.53 3.94
CA GLU A 935 -32.63 -19.72 4.99
C GLU A 935 -32.65 -20.44 6.36
N ASP A 936 -32.71 -21.80 6.34
CA ASP A 936 -32.68 -22.61 7.54
C ASP A 936 -31.31 -22.74 8.21
N GLU A 937 -30.23 -22.49 7.44
CA GLU A 937 -28.84 -22.58 7.87
C GLU A 937 -28.27 -21.20 8.26
N MET A 938 -28.99 -20.14 7.90
CA MET A 938 -28.63 -18.80 8.38
C MET A 938 -28.84 -18.71 9.90
N PRO A 939 -27.90 -18.09 10.61
CA PRO A 939 -28.02 -17.88 12.05
C PRO A 939 -29.35 -17.23 12.43
N ALA A 940 -29.91 -17.60 13.59
CA ALA A 940 -31.15 -17.00 14.08
C ALA A 940 -31.01 -15.48 14.17
N GLY A 941 -31.91 -14.73 13.53
CA GLY A 941 -31.84 -13.25 13.41
C GLY A 941 -31.52 -12.73 12.03
N SER A 942 -30.95 -13.57 11.14
CA SER A 942 -30.85 -13.26 9.71
C SER A 942 -32.05 -13.77 8.89
N ARG A 943 -33.07 -14.36 9.58
CA ARG A 943 -34.34 -14.85 8.99
C ARG A 943 -35.40 -13.77 8.90
#